data_6d4719d62b1069818bd3f013317c2398
#
_entry.id   6d4719d62b1069818bd3f013317c2398
#
_cell.length_a   1.000
_cell.length_b   1.000
_cell.length_c   1.000
_cell.angle_alpha   90.00
_cell.angle_beta   90.00
_cell.angle_gamma   90.00
#
_symmetry.space_group_name_H-M   'P 1'
#
loop_
_entity.id
_entity.type
_entity.pdbx_description
1 polymer ?
#
loop_
_entity_poly.entity_id
_entity_poly.type
_entity_poly.pdbx_seq_one_letter_code
_entity_poly.pdbx_strand_id
1 'polypeptide(L)'
;MKGLKIIPHSTLNNANIKNLAKALHQPKPYTERYNFSCIDKIMEEGKQIKLKQVIRKDLLKKIFEAKDKNTNLLILQNNFVYEIEITNKNIEFRLLNQDLENVKKIYSKYIDKIKFSKEIKEYPLEINENTSICEMTTKEHFMFSLKSATKGLEPLKYILDLKRQLKDDEKVVYQVIAEPLTTDWWQNYIVAYNKFKSGKMPKKFQLKLKDIFRIFGNISLNVALEILYCTEEIFFGENGVEKIDMTDDDVSIIMRETGLRKATLSKGSERGFEVSIRGIIYAKKESRRNFIASQFSNCFGCLELDNRLVPHQIRKTKNNIERIKNRELLWKPLDDQKMILSVSEFQNFLELPQITLQKELGMEHLDFTEVKLNKELTEGYIPIGRLYGGTEEAYWSKTKDILCLSKAIVAIKGAGKSVYFENYAYHAYKGGDCVVYFDYIENNKNAWEVARNIPQKDVVVLDLSKGFTFDYPELDLNTIPKDEEYERNVKRFASDYCSLIETFINTINIGDAQPLTRNMRNILISACSCTFLAGYTDMYSIYKCLTDHRFRHIVTSKVKELNIYREDDFRLSVLADLDEKTVSKKGNSYVSGTNDKADRVLDRFGALLSDSRTEEMLMGIDRNNINFVDVFEQNKVILILMPEDYFTSYELKDIVMTYFLSRMKLAGQKRASLIKEREDRKVVHIMLDEIHQLNNSASLMIKNMAEDRKFRTTYIFACQYLKQFDKLKLWESLKGTGCHYMFLAGTEKENFIMLKEEIGNNFSIDELIHMPIRHSLNVIRGQEESISTFITKLPPMLK
;
A
#
# COMPACT_ATOMS: atom_id res chain seq x y z
N MET A 1 12.86 -13.44 -28.67
CA MET A 1 13.58 -12.98 -27.48
C MET A 1 12.60 -12.86 -26.33
N LYS A 2 13.00 -13.30 -25.13
CA LYS A 2 12.18 -13.22 -23.93
C LYS A 2 12.18 -11.80 -23.38
N GLY A 3 11.05 -11.36 -22.83
CA GLY A 3 10.90 -10.01 -22.32
C GLY A 3 9.87 -9.89 -21.22
N LEU A 4 9.88 -8.74 -20.54
CA LEU A 4 8.95 -8.34 -19.51
C LEU A 4 8.18 -7.10 -19.96
N LYS A 5 6.87 -7.07 -19.73
CA LYS A 5 6.07 -5.87 -19.91
C LYS A 5 6.31 -4.91 -18.74
N ILE A 6 6.45 -3.63 -19.03
CA ILE A 6 6.50 -2.55 -18.04
C ILE A 6 5.12 -1.92 -17.92
N ILE A 7 4.65 -1.77 -16.68
CA ILE A 7 3.42 -1.02 -16.37
C ILE A 7 3.86 0.21 -15.57
N PRO A 8 3.79 1.42 -16.15
CA PRO A 8 4.17 2.64 -15.45
C PRO A 8 3.16 2.97 -14.35
N HIS A 9 3.64 3.60 -13.28
CA HIS A 9 2.79 4.08 -12.19
C HIS A 9 2.29 5.50 -12.47
N SER A 10 1.14 5.87 -11.91
CA SER A 10 0.56 7.21 -12.06
C SER A 10 1.47 8.34 -11.56
N THR A 11 2.26 8.09 -10.53
CA THR A 11 3.19 9.08 -9.94
C THR A 11 4.64 8.86 -10.36
N LEU A 12 4.86 8.19 -11.50
CA LEU A 12 6.19 7.93 -12.04
C LEU A 12 6.98 9.24 -12.26
N ASN A 13 8.25 9.24 -11.84
CA ASN A 13 9.16 10.36 -12.01
C ASN A 13 10.42 9.94 -12.77
N ASN A 14 10.73 10.64 -13.85
CA ASN A 14 11.92 10.42 -14.68
C ASN A 14 13.17 11.18 -14.19
N ALA A 15 13.17 11.77 -13.00
CA ALA A 15 14.30 12.59 -12.49
C ALA A 15 15.65 11.84 -12.47
N ASN A 16 15.63 10.53 -12.26
CA ASN A 16 16.83 9.69 -12.19
C ASN A 16 17.21 8.98 -13.50
N ILE A 17 16.62 9.33 -14.63
CA ILE A 17 16.79 8.61 -15.89
C ILE A 17 18.24 8.67 -16.41
N LYS A 18 18.97 9.74 -16.15
CA LYS A 18 20.40 9.83 -16.46
C LYS A 18 21.22 8.82 -15.64
N ASN A 19 20.86 8.61 -14.39
CA ASN A 19 21.52 7.61 -13.54
C ASN A 19 21.14 6.18 -13.97
N LEU A 20 19.91 5.97 -14.44
CA LEU A 20 19.52 4.73 -15.08
C LEU A 20 20.39 4.45 -16.31
N ALA A 21 20.55 5.41 -17.22
CA ALA A 21 21.39 5.27 -18.40
C ALA A 21 22.85 4.96 -18.02
N LYS A 22 23.40 5.62 -16.97
CA LYS A 22 24.73 5.29 -16.45
C LYS A 22 24.83 3.87 -15.92
N ALA A 23 23.82 3.38 -15.22
CA ALA A 23 23.79 2.04 -14.64
C ALA A 23 23.61 0.95 -15.68
N LEU A 24 22.91 1.22 -16.78
CA LEU A 24 22.80 0.31 -17.92
C LEU A 24 24.11 0.17 -18.70
N HIS A 25 25.06 1.10 -18.51
CA HIS A 25 26.38 1.00 -19.10
C HIS A 25 27.24 0.01 -18.31
N GLN A 26 27.06 -1.27 -18.58
CA GLN A 26 27.82 -2.37 -18.01
C GLN A 26 28.58 -3.11 -19.12
N PRO A 27 29.70 -2.57 -19.62
CA PRO A 27 30.52 -3.27 -20.57
C PRO A 27 31.07 -4.53 -19.91
N LYS A 28 30.99 -5.67 -20.59
CA LYS A 28 31.64 -6.89 -20.09
C LYS A 28 33.15 -6.68 -20.06
N PRO A 29 33.86 -7.23 -19.07
CA PRO A 29 35.29 -7.26 -19.06
C PRO A 29 35.82 -7.90 -20.36
N TYR A 30 36.91 -7.40 -20.87
CA TYR A 30 37.49 -7.85 -22.13
C TYR A 30 37.74 -9.37 -22.16
N THR A 31 38.14 -9.96 -21.01
CA THR A 31 38.32 -11.39 -20.80
C THR A 31 37.05 -12.23 -20.91
N GLU A 32 35.89 -11.65 -20.65
CA GLU A 32 34.58 -12.33 -20.79
C GLU A 32 33.91 -12.06 -22.15
N ARG A 33 34.28 -10.94 -22.80
CA ARG A 33 33.79 -10.56 -24.12
C ARG A 33 34.32 -11.48 -25.21
N TYR A 34 35.51 -11.92 -25.05
CA TYR A 34 36.25 -12.66 -26.06
C TYR A 34 36.91 -13.83 -25.39
N ASN A 35 36.41 -15.03 -25.56
CA ASN A 35 37.22 -16.20 -25.30
C ASN A 35 38.16 -16.31 -26.47
N PHE A 36 39.18 -15.47 -26.49
CA PHE A 36 40.18 -15.34 -27.52
C PHE A 36 41.09 -16.55 -27.63
N SER A 37 40.83 -17.65 -26.93
CA SER A 37 41.67 -18.86 -27.05
C SER A 37 41.81 -19.30 -28.52
N CYS A 38 40.87 -19.02 -29.36
CA CYS A 38 40.96 -19.26 -30.80
C CYS A 38 41.70 -18.14 -31.56
N ILE A 39 41.49 -16.88 -31.14
CA ILE A 39 42.19 -15.73 -31.78
C ILE A 39 43.61 -15.66 -31.30
N ASP A 40 43.90 -15.94 -30.04
CA ASP A 40 45.27 -16.04 -29.50
C ASP A 40 46.03 -17.18 -30.19
N LYS A 41 45.40 -18.34 -30.41
CA LYS A 41 46.02 -19.42 -31.21
C LYS A 41 46.27 -19.00 -32.66
N ILE A 42 45.29 -18.32 -33.26
CA ILE A 42 45.44 -17.78 -34.65
C ILE A 42 46.50 -16.70 -34.70
N MET A 43 46.63 -15.89 -33.64
CA MET A 43 47.65 -14.85 -33.52
C MET A 43 49.00 -15.42 -33.21
N GLU A 44 49.15 -16.45 -32.40
CA GLU A 44 50.39 -17.18 -32.19
C GLU A 44 50.81 -17.90 -33.44
N GLU A 45 49.90 -18.57 -34.16
CA GLU A 45 50.14 -19.13 -35.49
C GLU A 45 50.41 -18.04 -36.55
N GLY A 46 49.75 -16.88 -36.45
CA GLY A 46 49.94 -15.73 -37.35
C GLY A 46 51.26 -14.99 -37.23
N LYS A 47 51.88 -14.98 -36.02
CA LYS A 47 53.24 -14.44 -35.84
C LYS A 47 54.29 -15.23 -36.59
N GLN A 48 53.99 -16.45 -36.99
CA GLN A 48 54.88 -17.29 -37.80
C GLN A 48 54.52 -17.27 -39.30
N ILE A 49 53.38 -16.67 -39.66
CA ILE A 49 52.84 -16.66 -41.03
C ILE A 49 52.99 -15.26 -41.63
N LYS A 50 53.79 -15.11 -42.70
CA LYS A 50 53.85 -13.82 -43.44
C LYS A 50 52.46 -13.41 -43.92
N LEU A 51 52.14 -12.11 -43.87
CA LEU A 51 50.82 -11.50 -44.16
C LEU A 51 50.10 -12.05 -45.41
N LYS A 52 50.87 -12.51 -46.41
CA LYS A 52 50.34 -13.15 -47.64
C LYS A 52 49.69 -14.54 -47.39
N GLN A 53 49.98 -15.20 -46.26
CA GLN A 53 49.40 -16.50 -45.94
C GLN A 53 48.14 -16.41 -45.12
N VAL A 54 47.89 -15.27 -44.43
CA VAL A 54 46.70 -14.98 -43.64
C VAL A 54 45.44 -14.89 -44.51
N ILE A 55 45.63 -14.62 -45.81
CA ILE A 55 44.55 -14.49 -46.82
C ILE A 55 44.20 -15.85 -47.47
N ARG A 56 44.76 -16.97 -47.02
CA ARG A 56 44.41 -18.30 -47.57
C ARG A 56 43.00 -18.71 -47.09
N LYS A 57 42.26 -19.32 -48.00
CA LYS A 57 40.89 -19.87 -47.77
C LYS A 57 40.81 -20.76 -46.49
N ASP A 58 41.87 -21.49 -46.19
CA ASP A 58 41.88 -22.40 -45.03
C ASP A 58 41.97 -21.66 -43.70
N LEU A 59 42.63 -20.50 -43.65
CA LEU A 59 42.68 -19.67 -42.45
C LEU A 59 41.36 -18.97 -42.23
N LEU A 60 40.76 -18.48 -43.29
CA LEU A 60 39.42 -17.91 -43.26
C LEU A 60 38.37 -18.96 -42.79
N LYS A 61 38.50 -20.20 -43.29
CA LYS A 61 37.63 -21.31 -42.85
C LYS A 61 37.84 -21.62 -41.36
N LYS A 62 39.08 -21.63 -40.86
CA LYS A 62 39.37 -21.80 -39.43
C LYS A 62 38.85 -20.64 -38.59
N ILE A 63 38.89 -19.41 -39.04
CA ILE A 63 38.29 -18.24 -38.37
C ILE A 63 36.78 -18.36 -38.35
N PHE A 64 36.13 -18.77 -39.43
CA PHE A 64 34.69 -19.00 -39.49
C PHE A 64 34.27 -20.18 -38.62
N GLU A 65 34.98 -21.31 -38.64
CA GLU A 65 34.73 -22.45 -37.78
C GLU A 65 34.96 -22.13 -36.28
N ALA A 66 35.94 -21.30 -35.97
CA ALA A 66 36.17 -20.79 -34.64
C ALA A 66 35.07 -19.85 -34.15
N LYS A 67 34.55 -19.01 -35.05
CA LYS A 67 33.44 -18.12 -34.83
C LYS A 67 32.12 -18.92 -34.57
N ASP A 68 31.88 -19.95 -35.37
CA ASP A 68 30.71 -20.82 -35.16
C ASP A 68 30.74 -21.60 -33.85
N LYS A 69 31.89 -22.08 -33.41
CA LYS A 69 32.05 -22.75 -32.10
C LYS A 69 31.99 -21.81 -30.90
N ASN A 70 32.29 -20.54 -31.09
CA ASN A 70 32.27 -19.49 -30.06
C ASN A 70 31.02 -18.56 -30.19
N THR A 71 30.15 -18.78 -31.14
CA THR A 71 28.93 -17.97 -31.32
C THR A 71 28.08 -17.92 -30.05
N ASN A 72 28.04 -18.98 -29.28
CA ASN A 72 27.35 -18.98 -27.99
C ASN A 72 28.00 -18.02 -26.96
N LEU A 73 29.26 -17.70 -27.05
CA LEU A 73 29.96 -16.75 -26.18
C LEU A 73 29.90 -15.31 -26.70
N LEU A 74 29.82 -15.11 -28.00
CA LEU A 74 29.61 -13.81 -28.63
C LEU A 74 28.12 -13.34 -28.52
N ILE A 75 27.18 -14.27 -28.39
CA ILE A 75 25.75 -14.01 -28.15
C ILE A 75 25.50 -13.46 -26.75
N LEU A 76 26.50 -13.49 -25.86
CA LEU A 76 26.40 -12.85 -24.54
C LEU A 76 26.66 -11.33 -24.60
N GLN A 77 26.43 -10.69 -25.72
CA GLN A 77 26.38 -9.23 -25.80
C GLN A 77 25.25 -8.72 -24.93
N ASN A 78 25.55 -7.84 -23.97
CA ASN A 78 24.56 -7.17 -23.14
C ASN A 78 23.80 -6.10 -23.92
N ASN A 79 23.15 -6.50 -24.98
CA ASN A 79 22.29 -5.60 -25.73
C ASN A 79 21.08 -5.27 -24.83
N PHE A 80 21.01 -4.02 -24.43
CA PHE A 80 19.81 -3.48 -23.82
C PHE A 80 18.79 -3.23 -24.94
N VAL A 81 17.61 -3.79 -24.80
CA VAL A 81 16.53 -3.61 -25.78
C VAL A 81 15.28 -3.09 -25.07
N TYR A 82 14.85 -1.92 -25.48
CA TYR A 82 13.62 -1.29 -25.07
C TYR A 82 12.69 -1.19 -26.25
N GLU A 83 11.49 -1.74 -26.11
CA GLU A 83 10.47 -1.73 -27.15
C GLU A 83 9.18 -1.10 -26.68
N ILE A 84 8.51 -0.36 -27.58
CA ILE A 84 7.14 0.09 -27.40
C ILE A 84 6.32 -0.40 -28.60
N GLU A 85 5.34 -1.25 -28.37
CA GLU A 85 4.35 -1.61 -29.38
C GLU A 85 3.17 -0.67 -29.29
N ILE A 86 2.87 -0.01 -30.40
CA ILE A 86 1.81 0.99 -30.52
C ILE A 86 0.78 0.49 -31.53
N THR A 87 -0.44 0.36 -31.09
CA THR A 87 -1.63 0.09 -31.92
C THR A 87 -2.64 1.20 -31.66
N ASN A 88 -3.67 1.31 -32.47
CA ASN A 88 -4.75 2.28 -32.23
C ASN A 88 -5.49 2.03 -30.89
N LYS A 89 -5.47 0.78 -30.38
CA LYS A 89 -6.15 0.38 -29.14
C LYS A 89 -5.26 0.45 -27.91
N ASN A 90 -4.01 0.04 -28.05
CA ASN A 90 -3.12 -0.15 -26.90
C ASN A 90 -1.68 0.29 -27.18
N ILE A 91 -1.00 0.63 -26.09
CA ILE A 91 0.44 0.91 -26.07
C ILE A 91 1.05 0.00 -25.01
N GLU A 92 2.08 -0.76 -25.39
CA GLU A 92 2.73 -1.70 -24.51
C GLU A 92 4.25 -1.47 -24.47
N PHE A 93 4.79 -1.27 -23.28
CA PHE A 93 6.22 -1.09 -23.03
C PHE A 93 6.85 -2.43 -22.67
N ARG A 94 8.01 -2.73 -23.26
CA ARG A 94 8.70 -4.01 -23.09
C ARG A 94 10.19 -3.80 -22.86
N LEU A 95 10.75 -4.55 -21.94
CA LEU A 95 12.18 -4.77 -21.80
C LEU A 95 12.52 -6.17 -22.29
N LEU A 96 13.48 -6.24 -23.20
CA LEU A 96 13.96 -7.51 -23.70
C LEU A 96 15.48 -7.55 -23.48
N ASN A 97 15.94 -8.60 -22.80
CA ASN A 97 17.35 -8.81 -22.57
C ASN A 97 17.62 -10.30 -22.34
N GLN A 98 18.86 -10.72 -22.46
CA GLN A 98 19.27 -12.07 -22.05
C GLN A 98 19.32 -12.19 -20.52
N ASP A 99 19.76 -11.12 -19.83
CA ASP A 99 19.78 -11.00 -18.36
C ASP A 99 18.68 -10.05 -17.87
N LEU A 100 17.43 -10.52 -17.97
CA LEU A 100 16.25 -9.74 -17.58
C LEU A 100 16.24 -9.40 -16.10
N GLU A 101 16.73 -10.29 -15.24
CA GLU A 101 16.70 -10.05 -13.79
C GLU A 101 17.62 -8.91 -13.38
N ASN A 102 18.80 -8.79 -14.00
CA ASN A 102 19.73 -7.69 -13.74
C ASN A 102 19.15 -6.35 -14.24
N VAL A 103 18.63 -6.34 -15.46
CA VAL A 103 18.01 -5.13 -16.03
C VAL A 103 16.80 -4.69 -15.20
N LYS A 104 15.96 -5.62 -14.76
CA LYS A 104 14.85 -5.35 -13.87
C LYS A 104 15.30 -4.70 -12.55
N LYS A 105 16.35 -5.25 -11.91
CA LYS A 105 16.93 -4.67 -10.69
C LYS A 105 17.46 -3.24 -10.92
N ILE A 106 18.12 -3.00 -12.04
CA ILE A 106 18.61 -1.67 -12.39
C ILE A 106 17.44 -0.70 -12.57
N TYR A 107 16.42 -1.07 -13.35
CA TYR A 107 15.24 -0.24 -13.54
C TYR A 107 14.54 0.07 -12.23
N SER A 108 14.27 -0.93 -11.39
CA SER A 108 13.60 -0.76 -10.08
C SER A 108 14.41 0.10 -9.11
N LYS A 109 15.73 0.20 -9.26
CA LYS A 109 16.60 1.05 -8.42
C LYS A 109 16.53 2.54 -8.79
N TYR A 110 16.34 2.86 -10.06
CA TYR A 110 16.45 4.24 -10.55
C TYR A 110 15.12 4.84 -10.99
N ILE A 111 14.13 4.03 -11.28
CA ILE A 111 12.76 4.46 -11.56
C ILE A 111 11.87 3.86 -10.49
N ASP A 112 11.46 4.71 -9.56
CA ASP A 112 10.52 4.31 -8.52
C ASP A 112 9.15 4.06 -9.13
N LYS A 113 8.41 3.13 -8.53
CA LYS A 113 7.00 2.90 -8.84
C LYS A 113 6.74 2.43 -10.28
N ILE A 114 7.47 1.40 -10.70
CA ILE A 114 7.19 0.62 -11.92
C ILE A 114 6.87 -0.83 -11.56
N LYS A 115 6.01 -1.45 -12.34
CA LYS A 115 5.72 -2.89 -12.25
C LYS A 115 6.19 -3.61 -13.50
N PHE A 116 6.74 -4.79 -13.30
CA PHE A 116 7.02 -5.73 -14.38
C PHE A 116 5.98 -6.85 -14.38
N SER A 117 5.63 -7.34 -15.56
CA SER A 117 4.77 -8.52 -15.67
C SER A 117 5.39 -9.71 -14.91
N LYS A 118 4.54 -10.54 -14.28
CA LYS A 118 5.00 -11.76 -13.57
C LYS A 118 5.52 -12.82 -14.54
N GLU A 119 4.98 -12.87 -15.75
CA GLU A 119 5.33 -13.83 -16.78
C GLU A 119 6.34 -13.24 -17.76
N ILE A 120 7.41 -13.98 -17.99
CA ILE A 120 8.36 -13.71 -19.06
C ILE A 120 7.73 -14.28 -20.33
N LYS A 121 7.42 -13.41 -21.30
CA LYS A 121 6.82 -13.80 -22.59
C LYS A 121 7.84 -13.72 -23.71
N GLU A 122 7.63 -14.53 -24.74
CA GLU A 122 8.35 -14.37 -26.01
C GLU A 122 7.60 -13.38 -26.90
N TYR A 123 8.34 -12.44 -27.44
CA TYR A 123 7.80 -11.41 -28.32
C TYR A 123 8.35 -11.63 -29.77
N PRO A 124 7.73 -12.50 -30.56
CA PRO A 124 8.17 -12.73 -31.94
C PRO A 124 7.92 -11.49 -32.79
N LEU A 125 8.88 -11.15 -33.67
CA LEU A 125 8.70 -10.14 -34.70
C LEU A 125 8.44 -10.82 -36.03
N GLU A 126 7.27 -10.56 -36.60
CA GLU A 126 6.93 -11.00 -37.94
C GLU A 126 7.31 -9.93 -38.93
N ILE A 127 8.28 -10.24 -39.80
CA ILE A 127 8.69 -9.35 -40.90
C ILE A 127 8.29 -10.00 -42.21
N ASN A 128 7.34 -9.38 -42.88
CA ASN A 128 6.73 -9.85 -44.12
C ASN A 128 6.66 -8.69 -45.14
N GLU A 129 5.93 -8.90 -46.23
CA GLU A 129 5.78 -7.89 -47.31
C GLU A 129 5.04 -6.63 -46.81
N ASN A 130 4.15 -6.76 -45.84
CA ASN A 130 3.36 -5.67 -45.25
C ASN A 130 4.12 -4.89 -44.16
N THR A 131 5.41 -5.15 -44.00
CA THR A 131 6.26 -4.50 -43.01
C THR A 131 7.21 -3.53 -43.71
N SER A 132 7.46 -2.36 -43.11
CA SER A 132 8.56 -1.46 -43.46
C SER A 132 9.41 -1.21 -42.22
N ILE A 133 10.73 -1.08 -42.42
CA ILE A 133 11.68 -0.88 -41.34
C ILE A 133 12.43 0.41 -41.58
N CYS A 134 12.24 1.36 -40.68
CA CYS A 134 12.90 2.66 -40.69
C CYS A 134 13.89 2.72 -39.52
N GLU A 135 15.17 2.89 -39.77
CA GLU A 135 16.19 3.13 -38.76
C GLU A 135 16.56 4.61 -38.73
N MET A 136 16.58 5.20 -37.52
CA MET A 136 17.10 6.55 -37.37
C MET A 136 18.61 6.52 -37.25
N THR A 137 19.29 7.37 -37.95
CA THR A 137 20.75 7.53 -37.88
C THR A 137 21.11 9.00 -37.74
N THR A 138 22.26 9.31 -37.15
CA THR A 138 22.74 10.69 -37.11
C THR A 138 23.11 11.17 -38.49
N LYS A 139 22.77 12.41 -38.86
CA LYS A 139 23.12 12.99 -40.15
C LYS A 139 24.60 13.22 -40.27
N GLU A 140 25.18 13.86 -39.27
CA GLU A 140 26.59 14.19 -39.21
C GLU A 140 27.35 13.11 -38.44
N HIS A 141 28.69 13.22 -38.38
CA HIS A 141 29.53 12.32 -37.60
C HIS A 141 29.10 12.26 -36.14
N PHE A 142 29.31 11.14 -35.48
CA PHE A 142 28.88 10.93 -34.08
C PHE A 142 29.58 11.89 -33.10
N MET A 143 30.64 12.55 -33.45
CA MET A 143 31.29 13.60 -32.66
C MET A 143 30.28 14.72 -32.30
N PHE A 144 29.46 15.11 -33.25
CA PHE A 144 28.46 16.14 -33.03
C PHE A 144 27.30 15.61 -32.20
N SER A 145 26.92 16.38 -31.20
CA SER A 145 25.92 15.93 -30.20
C SER A 145 24.49 16.23 -30.64
N LEU A 146 23.62 15.32 -30.29
CA LEU A 146 22.21 15.59 -30.18
C LEU A 146 21.93 16.36 -28.88
N LYS A 147 20.71 16.88 -28.72
CA LYS A 147 20.27 17.52 -27.48
C LYS A 147 20.29 16.52 -26.34
N SER A 148 20.98 16.87 -25.25
CA SER A 148 21.21 15.96 -24.12
C SER A 148 20.11 15.90 -23.10
N ALA A 149 19.20 16.88 -23.09
CA ALA A 149 18.03 16.91 -22.23
C ALA A 149 16.89 17.62 -22.93
N THR A 150 15.72 17.05 -22.92
CA THR A 150 14.48 17.63 -23.43
C THR A 150 13.57 18.02 -22.26
N LYS A 151 12.75 19.05 -22.47
CA LYS A 151 11.70 19.41 -21.54
C LYS A 151 10.40 18.70 -21.95
N GLY A 152 9.70 18.07 -21.01
CA GLY A 152 8.36 17.58 -21.26
C GLY A 152 8.22 16.23 -21.96
N LEU A 153 9.15 15.29 -21.70
CA LEU A 153 9.10 13.92 -22.24
C LEU A 153 9.20 13.80 -23.77
N GLU A 154 9.87 14.71 -24.42
CA GLU A 154 10.19 14.62 -25.85
C GLU A 154 11.44 13.74 -26.06
N PRO A 155 11.49 12.83 -27.01
CA PRO A 155 10.57 12.55 -28.11
C PRO A 155 9.44 11.57 -27.80
N LEU A 156 9.43 10.96 -26.59
CA LEU A 156 8.47 9.92 -26.22
C LEU A 156 7.02 10.35 -26.50
N LYS A 157 6.64 11.57 -26.13
CA LYS A 157 5.31 12.10 -26.37
C LYS A 157 4.88 11.99 -27.82
N TYR A 158 5.74 12.40 -28.76
CA TYR A 158 5.43 12.36 -30.19
C TYR A 158 5.34 10.93 -30.73
N ILE A 159 6.19 10.02 -30.20
CA ILE A 159 6.15 8.60 -30.56
C ILE A 159 4.83 7.97 -30.12
N LEU A 160 4.38 8.25 -28.90
CA LEU A 160 3.12 7.70 -28.37
C LEU A 160 1.89 8.29 -29.07
N ASP A 161 1.95 9.54 -29.53
CA ASP A 161 0.89 10.21 -30.28
C ASP A 161 0.62 9.55 -31.66
N LEU A 162 1.55 8.75 -32.17
CA LEU A 162 1.31 7.91 -33.34
C LEU A 162 0.09 7.01 -33.16
N LYS A 163 -0.27 6.62 -31.94
CA LYS A 163 -1.51 5.87 -31.64
C LYS A 163 -2.74 6.46 -32.31
N ARG A 164 -2.87 7.79 -32.30
CA ARG A 164 -4.03 8.51 -32.88
C ARG A 164 -4.09 8.46 -34.40
N GLN A 165 -2.96 8.17 -35.06
CA GLN A 165 -2.83 8.15 -36.52
C GLN A 165 -2.96 6.75 -37.12
N LEU A 166 -2.89 5.70 -36.27
CA LEU A 166 -2.96 4.30 -36.68
C LEU A 166 -4.41 3.85 -36.86
N LYS A 167 -4.64 3.01 -37.89
CA LYS A 167 -5.90 2.30 -38.12
C LYS A 167 -5.91 0.95 -37.39
N ASP A 168 -7.07 0.29 -37.34
CA ASP A 168 -7.26 -0.97 -36.64
C ASP A 168 -6.30 -2.11 -37.00
N ASP A 169 -5.83 -2.15 -38.24
CA ASP A 169 -4.93 -3.17 -38.76
C ASP A 169 -3.46 -2.70 -38.88
N GLU A 170 -3.16 -1.51 -38.36
CA GLU A 170 -1.84 -0.92 -38.40
C GLU A 170 -1.18 -0.95 -37.02
N LYS A 171 0.12 -1.18 -36.98
CA LYS A 171 0.92 -1.06 -35.76
C LYS A 171 2.33 -0.58 -36.02
N VAL A 172 2.93 0.01 -35.01
CA VAL A 172 4.33 0.41 -35.01
C VAL A 172 5.02 -0.24 -33.80
N VAL A 173 6.16 -0.87 -34.02
CA VAL A 173 7.06 -1.29 -32.96
C VAL A 173 8.25 -0.34 -32.96
N TYR A 174 8.28 0.56 -32.00
CA TYR A 174 9.43 1.39 -31.71
C TYR A 174 10.44 0.58 -30.93
N GLN A 175 11.69 0.55 -31.38
CA GLN A 175 12.72 -0.29 -30.83
C GLN A 175 13.99 0.53 -30.62
N VAL A 176 14.52 0.50 -29.40
CA VAL A 176 15.80 1.06 -29.03
C VAL A 176 16.72 -0.08 -28.61
N ILE A 177 17.79 -0.26 -29.34
CA ILE A 177 18.81 -1.26 -29.06
C ILE A 177 20.08 -0.51 -28.72
N ALA A 178 20.67 -0.78 -27.57
CA ALA A 178 21.90 -0.12 -27.14
C ALA A 178 22.93 -1.14 -26.65
N GLU A 179 24.15 -0.97 -27.09
CA GLU A 179 25.31 -1.73 -26.65
C GLU A 179 26.29 -0.79 -25.98
N PRO A 180 26.70 -1.05 -24.71
CA PRO A 180 27.71 -0.21 -24.05
C PRO A 180 29.06 -0.36 -24.73
N LEU A 181 29.65 0.77 -25.12
CA LEU A 181 30.99 0.80 -25.69
C LEU A 181 32.05 0.62 -24.59
N THR A 182 33.19 0.04 -24.99
CA THR A 182 34.35 -0.01 -24.11
C THR A 182 34.96 1.38 -23.91
N THR A 183 35.90 1.50 -23.01
CA THR A 183 36.51 2.77 -22.60
C THR A 183 37.17 3.58 -23.71
N ASP A 184 37.45 2.98 -24.89
CA ASP A 184 38.31 3.58 -25.91
C ASP A 184 37.57 4.37 -27.03
N TRP A 185 36.24 4.41 -27.01
CA TRP A 185 35.47 5.14 -28.02
C TRP A 185 35.79 6.65 -28.07
N TRP A 186 36.23 7.22 -26.94
CA TRP A 186 36.60 8.62 -26.80
C TRP A 186 37.85 8.97 -27.66
N GLN A 187 38.70 8.02 -27.95
CA GLN A 187 39.85 8.23 -28.84
C GLN A 187 39.38 8.62 -30.25
N ASN A 188 38.40 7.90 -30.79
CA ASN A 188 37.78 8.22 -32.08
C ASN A 188 37.12 9.58 -32.06
N TYR A 189 36.50 9.95 -30.90
CA TYR A 189 35.92 11.28 -30.70
C TYR A 189 37.01 12.36 -30.75
N ILE A 190 38.15 12.20 -30.05
CA ILE A 190 39.25 13.17 -30.05
C ILE A 190 39.88 13.32 -31.44
N VAL A 191 40.07 12.25 -32.15
CA VAL A 191 40.58 12.27 -33.51
C VAL A 191 39.66 13.08 -34.41
N ALA A 192 38.36 12.86 -34.34
CA ALA A 192 37.39 13.59 -35.11
C ALA A 192 37.32 15.08 -34.69
N TYR A 193 37.40 15.35 -33.39
CA TYR A 193 37.46 16.70 -32.85
C TYR A 193 38.69 17.48 -33.32
N ASN A 194 39.88 16.88 -33.29
CA ASN A 194 41.12 17.47 -33.78
C ASN A 194 41.07 17.76 -35.28
N LYS A 195 40.46 16.84 -36.05
CA LYS A 195 40.18 17.09 -37.49
C LYS A 195 39.31 18.31 -37.67
N PHE A 196 38.24 18.44 -36.87
CA PHE A 196 37.35 19.59 -36.93
C PHE A 196 38.08 20.89 -36.56
N LYS A 197 38.88 20.87 -35.46
CA LYS A 197 39.66 22.03 -35.01
C LYS A 197 40.68 22.47 -36.10
N SER A 198 41.20 21.55 -36.89
CA SER A 198 42.08 21.86 -38.05
C SER A 198 41.36 22.30 -39.32
N GLY A 199 40.05 22.64 -39.24
CA GLY A 199 39.23 23.10 -40.35
C GLY A 199 38.74 21.98 -41.28
N LYS A 200 38.93 20.71 -40.95
CA LYS A 200 38.50 19.56 -41.72
C LYS A 200 37.25 18.96 -41.09
N MET A 201 36.08 19.11 -41.77
CA MET A 201 34.80 18.53 -41.28
C MET A 201 34.90 17.01 -41.21
N PRO A 202 34.72 16.39 -40.02
CA PRO A 202 34.65 14.93 -39.95
C PRO A 202 33.39 14.46 -40.65
N LYS A 203 33.54 13.66 -41.71
CA LYS A 203 32.45 13.13 -42.52
C LYS A 203 32.18 11.69 -42.16
N LYS A 204 30.93 11.29 -42.13
CA LYS A 204 30.57 9.87 -42.17
C LYS A 204 31.15 9.26 -43.46
N PHE A 205 31.95 8.24 -43.29
CA PHE A 205 32.51 7.55 -44.45
C PHE A 205 31.41 6.79 -45.19
N GLN A 206 31.12 7.14 -46.39
CA GLN A 206 30.21 6.42 -47.31
C GLN A 206 31.07 5.54 -48.22
N LEU A 207 31.18 4.24 -47.89
CA LEU A 207 31.76 3.28 -48.81
C LEU A 207 30.91 3.18 -50.08
N LYS A 208 31.42 3.69 -51.15
CA LYS A 208 30.85 3.43 -52.48
C LYS A 208 31.29 2.02 -52.89
N LEU A 209 30.34 1.22 -53.37
CA LEU A 209 30.64 -0.15 -53.88
C LEU A 209 31.85 -0.23 -54.79
N LYS A 210 32.11 0.81 -55.57
CA LYS A 210 33.30 0.93 -56.47
C LYS A 210 34.61 0.98 -55.68
N ASP A 211 34.69 1.60 -54.54
CA ASP A 211 35.90 1.73 -53.74
C ASP A 211 36.22 0.40 -53.04
N ILE A 212 35.23 -0.37 -52.72
CA ILE A 212 35.32 -1.68 -52.13
C ILE A 212 35.88 -2.70 -53.12
N PHE A 213 35.37 -2.74 -54.34
CA PHE A 213 35.91 -3.58 -55.41
C PHE A 213 37.33 -3.23 -55.78
N ARG A 214 37.76 -2.00 -55.57
CA ARG A 214 39.09 -1.52 -55.85
C ARG A 214 40.10 -1.94 -54.76
N ILE A 215 39.69 -2.11 -53.53
CA ILE A 215 40.55 -2.45 -52.42
C ILE A 215 40.69 -3.97 -52.22
N PHE A 216 39.70 -4.76 -52.48
CA PHE A 216 39.65 -6.16 -52.02
C PHE A 216 39.39 -7.22 -53.11
N GLY A 217 39.27 -6.82 -54.42
CA GLY A 217 39.10 -7.79 -55.50
C GLY A 217 37.96 -8.80 -55.20
N ASN A 218 38.22 -10.08 -55.42
CA ASN A 218 37.22 -11.14 -55.33
C ASN A 218 36.93 -11.71 -53.91
N ILE A 219 37.28 -11.00 -52.83
CA ILE A 219 37.01 -11.44 -51.45
C ILE A 219 35.60 -10.98 -51.00
N SER A 220 34.88 -11.82 -50.29
CA SER A 220 33.57 -11.41 -49.79
C SER A 220 33.73 -10.24 -48.80
N LEU A 221 32.99 -9.18 -49.08
CA LEU A 221 33.07 -7.88 -48.39
C LEU A 221 33.10 -7.99 -46.86
N ASN A 222 32.30 -8.88 -46.31
CA ASN A 222 32.16 -9.10 -44.87
C ASN A 222 33.41 -9.62 -44.20
N VAL A 223 34.15 -10.49 -44.90
CA VAL A 223 35.36 -11.11 -44.37
C VAL A 223 36.55 -10.16 -44.43
N ALA A 224 36.63 -9.39 -45.50
CA ALA A 224 37.70 -8.39 -45.65
C ALA A 224 37.57 -7.26 -44.61
N LEU A 225 36.38 -6.87 -44.28
CA LEU A 225 36.09 -5.83 -43.30
C LEU A 225 36.25 -6.33 -41.85
N GLU A 226 35.93 -7.60 -41.56
CA GLU A 226 36.20 -8.21 -40.23
C GLU A 226 37.72 -8.40 -40.01
N ILE A 227 38.47 -8.73 -41.03
CA ILE A 227 39.94 -8.82 -40.94
C ILE A 227 40.59 -7.44 -40.71
N LEU A 228 40.09 -6.39 -41.39
CA LEU A 228 40.51 -5.01 -41.14
C LEU A 228 40.21 -4.56 -39.70
N TYR A 229 39.05 -4.93 -39.15
CA TYR A 229 38.69 -4.63 -37.80
C TYR A 229 39.64 -5.28 -36.78
N CYS A 230 39.94 -6.55 -36.97
CA CYS A 230 40.90 -7.27 -36.12
C CYS A 230 42.35 -6.72 -36.27
N THR A 231 42.69 -6.17 -37.40
CA THR A 231 44.02 -5.60 -37.62
C THR A 231 44.16 -4.16 -37.11
N GLU A 232 43.11 -3.33 -37.15
CA GLU A 232 43.15 -1.99 -36.54
C GLU A 232 43.28 -2.03 -35.01
N GLU A 233 42.58 -2.92 -34.32
CA GLU A 233 42.78 -3.11 -32.86
C GLU A 233 44.20 -3.59 -32.49
N ILE A 234 44.87 -4.30 -33.38
CA ILE A 234 46.21 -4.84 -33.17
C ILE A 234 47.33 -3.82 -33.44
N PHE A 235 47.12 -2.92 -34.41
CA PHE A 235 48.12 -1.93 -34.82
C PHE A 235 48.13 -0.64 -33.99
N PHE A 236 47.04 -0.32 -33.29
CA PHE A 236 46.94 0.90 -32.48
C PHE A 236 46.87 0.61 -30.97
N GLY A 237 47.39 -0.54 -30.54
CA GLY A 237 47.55 -0.82 -29.13
C GLY A 237 48.54 0.14 -28.46
N GLU A 238 48.14 0.72 -27.37
CA GLU A 238 48.96 1.35 -26.33
C GLU A 238 49.83 2.55 -26.72
N ASN A 239 49.22 3.63 -27.19
CA ASN A 239 49.77 4.95 -26.92
C ASN A 239 48.74 5.73 -26.09
N GLY A 240 49.05 5.80 -24.78
CA GLY A 240 48.19 6.50 -23.82
C GLY A 240 48.01 7.97 -24.20
N VAL A 241 46.88 8.26 -24.72
CA VAL A 241 46.37 9.63 -24.82
C VAL A 241 45.69 9.95 -23.50
N GLU A 242 46.27 10.83 -22.71
CA GLU A 242 45.69 11.31 -21.45
C GLU A 242 44.27 11.85 -21.71
N LYS A 243 43.39 11.51 -20.81
CA LYS A 243 42.04 12.02 -20.78
C LYS A 243 42.12 13.51 -20.45
N ILE A 244 41.81 14.36 -21.40
CA ILE A 244 41.79 15.82 -21.17
C ILE A 244 40.49 16.13 -20.41
N ASP A 245 40.60 16.38 -19.12
CA ASP A 245 39.52 16.98 -18.32
C ASP A 245 39.45 18.49 -18.66
N MET A 246 38.49 18.83 -19.49
CA MET A 246 38.23 20.24 -19.82
C MET A 246 37.52 20.94 -18.68
N THR A 247 38.04 22.10 -18.27
CA THR A 247 37.35 22.99 -17.32
C THR A 247 36.19 23.72 -18.02
N ASP A 248 35.23 24.26 -17.24
CA ASP A 248 34.11 25.03 -17.84
C ASP A 248 34.59 26.28 -18.59
N ASP A 249 35.73 26.86 -18.20
CA ASP A 249 36.36 28.00 -18.87
C ASP A 249 36.95 27.59 -20.23
N ASP A 250 37.66 26.45 -20.30
CA ASP A 250 38.18 25.90 -21.56
C ASP A 250 37.06 25.64 -22.56
N VAL A 251 35.95 25.08 -22.08
CA VAL A 251 34.74 24.84 -22.90
C VAL A 251 34.16 26.14 -23.43
N SER A 252 34.13 27.22 -22.65
CA SER A 252 33.57 28.51 -23.05
C SER A 252 34.45 29.20 -24.13
N ILE A 253 35.78 29.08 -24.07
CA ILE A 253 36.71 29.62 -25.06
C ILE A 253 36.55 28.83 -26.38
N ILE A 254 36.53 27.52 -26.33
CA ILE A 254 36.39 26.67 -27.52
C ILE A 254 35.00 26.88 -28.20
N MET A 255 33.94 27.11 -27.44
CA MET A 255 32.63 27.45 -28.00
C MET A 255 32.64 28.73 -28.81
N ARG A 256 33.39 29.75 -28.36
CA ARG A 256 33.53 31.02 -29.09
C ARG A 256 34.32 30.86 -30.38
N GLU A 257 35.33 30.01 -30.37
CA GLU A 257 36.20 29.79 -31.52
C GLU A 257 35.62 28.85 -32.58
N THR A 258 34.86 27.82 -32.15
CA THR A 258 34.42 26.76 -33.05
C THR A 258 32.95 26.80 -33.39
N GLY A 259 32.12 27.56 -32.67
CA GLY A 259 30.66 27.59 -32.80
C GLY A 259 29.97 26.33 -32.30
N LEU A 260 30.68 25.37 -31.69
CA LEU A 260 30.09 24.13 -31.17
C LEU A 260 29.40 24.33 -29.85
N ARG A 261 28.35 23.58 -29.61
CA ARG A 261 27.60 23.60 -28.33
C ARG A 261 28.33 22.84 -27.24
N LYS A 262 28.13 23.23 -25.97
CA LYS A 262 28.69 22.60 -24.77
C LYS A 262 28.45 21.06 -24.76
N ALA A 263 27.30 20.61 -25.21
CA ALA A 263 26.97 19.19 -25.28
C ALA A 263 27.90 18.42 -26.20
N THR A 264 28.27 18.98 -27.35
CA THR A 264 29.25 18.38 -28.27
C THR A 264 30.62 18.32 -27.63
N LEU A 265 31.09 19.37 -26.99
CA LEU A 265 32.38 19.43 -26.36
C LEU A 265 32.54 18.47 -25.19
N SER A 266 31.50 18.30 -24.38
CA SER A 266 31.49 17.38 -23.21
C SER A 266 31.23 15.92 -23.57
N LYS A 267 30.77 15.65 -24.79
CA LYS A 267 30.34 14.29 -25.21
C LYS A 267 31.45 13.25 -25.04
N GLY A 268 32.71 13.59 -25.39
CA GLY A 268 33.86 12.70 -25.30
C GLY A 268 34.23 12.31 -23.87
N SER A 269 33.86 13.08 -22.85
CA SER A 269 34.10 12.75 -21.46
C SER A 269 33.08 11.80 -20.85
N GLU A 270 31.96 11.53 -21.51
CA GLU A 270 30.92 10.65 -21.04
C GLU A 270 31.11 9.21 -21.55
N ARG A 271 30.44 8.26 -20.88
CA ARG A 271 30.32 6.89 -21.38
C ARG A 271 29.44 6.86 -22.61
N GLY A 272 29.79 6.00 -23.59
CA GLY A 272 29.09 5.91 -24.86
C GLY A 272 28.34 4.59 -25.04
N PHE A 273 27.33 4.65 -25.89
CA PHE A 273 26.58 3.48 -26.38
C PHE A 273 26.56 3.49 -27.89
N GLU A 274 26.75 2.33 -28.50
CA GLU A 274 26.31 2.13 -29.89
C GLU A 274 24.79 1.88 -29.84
N VAL A 275 24.01 2.69 -30.57
CA VAL A 275 22.57 2.68 -30.50
C VAL A 275 21.96 2.47 -31.89
N SER A 276 20.88 1.69 -31.92
CA SER A 276 20.01 1.60 -33.09
C SER A 276 18.58 1.94 -32.67
N ILE A 277 17.98 2.89 -33.32
CA ILE A 277 16.59 3.34 -33.08
C ILE A 277 15.78 2.96 -34.31
N ARG A 278 14.82 2.07 -34.18
CA ARG A 278 14.04 1.53 -35.28
C ARG A 278 12.55 1.72 -35.07
N GLY A 279 11.87 2.02 -36.17
CA GLY A 279 10.43 1.89 -36.30
C GLY A 279 10.12 0.71 -37.24
N ILE A 280 9.49 -0.33 -36.71
CA ILE A 280 8.98 -1.45 -37.51
C ILE A 280 7.50 -1.21 -37.74
N ILE A 281 7.13 -0.94 -38.95
CA ILE A 281 5.82 -0.42 -39.35
C ILE A 281 5.05 -1.51 -40.11
N TYR A 282 3.87 -1.81 -39.62
CA TYR A 282 2.96 -2.81 -40.18
C TYR A 282 1.74 -2.12 -40.74
N ALA A 283 1.57 -2.16 -42.05
CA ALA A 283 0.38 -1.70 -42.78
C ALA A 283 0.30 -2.37 -44.16
N LYS A 284 -0.91 -2.70 -44.61
CA LYS A 284 -1.13 -3.39 -45.88
C LYS A 284 -0.66 -2.56 -47.10
N LYS A 285 -1.01 -1.27 -47.09
CA LYS A 285 -0.67 -0.38 -48.21
C LYS A 285 0.70 0.26 -48.04
N GLU A 286 1.52 0.23 -49.07
CA GLU A 286 2.85 0.84 -49.07
C GLU A 286 2.81 2.34 -48.78
N SER A 287 1.84 3.05 -49.35
CA SER A 287 1.66 4.48 -49.11
C SER A 287 1.41 4.79 -47.63
N ARG A 288 0.68 3.90 -46.93
CA ARG A 288 0.46 4.05 -45.49
C ARG A 288 1.74 3.77 -44.71
N ARG A 289 2.50 2.74 -45.09
CA ARG A 289 3.81 2.47 -44.46
C ARG A 289 4.75 3.65 -44.55
N ASN A 290 4.81 4.26 -45.75
CA ASN A 290 5.65 5.44 -46.02
C ASN A 290 5.16 6.66 -45.22
N PHE A 291 3.85 6.87 -45.14
CA PHE A 291 3.27 7.92 -44.30
C PHE A 291 3.64 7.74 -42.85
N ILE A 292 3.41 6.56 -42.27
CA ILE A 292 3.73 6.28 -40.86
C ILE A 292 5.24 6.39 -40.61
N ALA A 293 6.10 5.94 -41.52
CA ALA A 293 7.56 6.09 -41.45
C ALA A 293 7.98 7.57 -41.40
N SER A 294 7.33 8.41 -42.21
CA SER A 294 7.57 9.86 -42.20
C SER A 294 7.16 10.47 -40.84
N GLN A 295 5.99 10.13 -40.36
CA GLN A 295 5.53 10.60 -39.02
C GLN A 295 6.47 10.12 -37.90
N PHE A 296 6.87 8.85 -37.95
CA PHE A 296 7.83 8.30 -37.01
C PHE A 296 9.16 9.06 -37.03
N SER A 297 9.67 9.39 -38.18
CA SER A 297 10.94 10.13 -38.31
C SER A 297 10.85 11.56 -37.76
N ASN A 298 9.69 12.21 -37.92
CA ASN A 298 9.46 13.56 -37.40
C ASN A 298 9.44 13.64 -35.88
N CYS A 299 9.15 12.54 -35.18
CA CYS A 299 9.15 12.48 -33.69
C CYS A 299 10.51 12.87 -33.06
N PHE A 300 11.59 12.76 -33.83
CA PHE A 300 12.94 13.01 -33.33
C PHE A 300 13.49 14.40 -33.62
N GLY A 301 12.71 15.27 -34.29
CA GLY A 301 13.11 16.64 -34.59
C GLY A 301 13.44 17.49 -33.35
N CYS A 302 12.83 17.20 -32.23
CA CYS A 302 13.09 17.86 -30.95
C CYS A 302 14.52 17.65 -30.41
N LEU A 303 15.24 16.64 -30.92
CA LEU A 303 16.60 16.30 -30.49
C LEU A 303 17.68 17.01 -31.31
N GLU A 304 17.31 17.84 -32.29
CA GLU A 304 18.26 18.56 -33.13
C GLU A 304 19.11 19.55 -32.34
N LEU A 305 20.41 19.50 -32.51
CA LEU A 305 21.39 20.41 -31.92
C LEU A 305 22.53 20.62 -32.96
N ASP A 306 23.75 20.19 -32.68
CA ASP A 306 24.87 20.20 -33.66
C ASP A 306 24.76 19.00 -34.61
N ASN A 307 23.93 18.03 -34.29
CA ASN A 307 23.56 16.87 -35.09
C ASN A 307 22.04 16.69 -35.09
N ARG A 308 21.53 15.89 -36.00
CA ARG A 308 20.12 15.51 -36.07
C ARG A 308 19.94 14.07 -36.50
N LEU A 309 18.81 13.49 -36.14
CA LEU A 309 18.44 12.16 -36.62
C LEU A 309 17.74 12.23 -37.98
N VAL A 310 18.12 11.34 -38.87
CA VAL A 310 17.53 11.21 -40.23
C VAL A 310 17.09 9.76 -40.45
N PRO A 311 15.97 9.54 -41.12
CA PRO A 311 15.48 8.19 -41.42
C PRO A 311 16.31 7.51 -42.48
N HIS A 312 16.53 6.22 -42.30
CA HIS A 312 17.11 5.32 -43.29
C HIS A 312 16.25 4.07 -43.43
N GLN A 313 15.79 3.78 -44.62
CA GLN A 313 14.97 2.59 -44.88
C GLN A 313 15.90 1.37 -45.04
N ILE A 314 15.67 0.36 -44.19
CA ILE A 314 16.47 -0.85 -44.20
C ILE A 314 15.98 -1.80 -45.31
N ARG A 315 16.92 -2.31 -46.08
CA ARG A 315 16.63 -3.37 -47.06
C ARG A 315 16.38 -4.70 -46.39
N LYS A 316 15.35 -5.42 -46.79
CA LYS A 316 14.96 -6.73 -46.25
C LYS A 316 15.81 -7.87 -46.80
N THR A 317 17.11 -7.85 -46.56
CA THR A 317 17.99 -9.00 -46.82
C THR A 317 17.78 -10.07 -45.74
N LYS A 318 18.08 -11.34 -46.05
CA LYS A 318 17.97 -12.42 -45.05
C LYS A 318 18.74 -12.10 -43.74
N ASN A 319 19.95 -11.61 -43.87
CA ASN A 319 20.78 -11.24 -42.74
C ASN A 319 20.18 -10.09 -41.90
N ASN A 320 19.69 -9.02 -42.55
CA ASN A 320 19.08 -7.91 -41.81
C ASN A 320 17.78 -8.35 -41.13
N ILE A 321 16.95 -9.18 -41.77
CA ILE A 321 15.72 -9.70 -41.19
C ILE A 321 16.03 -10.54 -39.94
N GLU A 322 17.03 -11.42 -40.03
CA GLU A 322 17.44 -12.26 -38.89
C GLU A 322 17.95 -11.42 -37.73
N ARG A 323 18.86 -10.48 -37.95
CA ARG A 323 19.36 -9.57 -36.91
C ARG A 323 18.27 -8.72 -36.27
N ILE A 324 17.30 -8.24 -37.05
CA ILE A 324 16.16 -7.45 -36.52
C ILE A 324 15.25 -8.33 -35.69
N LYS A 325 14.95 -9.57 -36.13
CA LYS A 325 14.18 -10.53 -35.35
C LYS A 325 14.86 -10.86 -34.01
N ASN A 326 16.17 -10.95 -34.00
CA ASN A 326 17.00 -11.19 -32.83
C ASN A 326 17.26 -9.94 -31.99
N ARG A 327 16.82 -8.76 -32.43
CA ARG A 327 17.10 -7.45 -31.77
C ARG A 327 18.58 -7.18 -31.62
N GLU A 328 19.31 -7.43 -32.67
CA GLU A 328 20.75 -7.13 -32.80
C GLU A 328 21.00 -5.82 -33.52
N LEU A 329 22.15 -5.18 -33.23
CA LEU A 329 22.61 -4.05 -34.03
C LEU A 329 22.89 -4.52 -35.46
N LEU A 330 22.51 -3.71 -36.45
CA LEU A 330 22.89 -3.99 -37.83
C LEU A 330 24.37 -3.80 -37.98
N TRP A 331 24.98 -4.72 -38.71
CA TRP A 331 26.40 -4.65 -38.96
C TRP A 331 26.76 -3.39 -39.77
N LYS A 332 27.69 -2.59 -39.26
CA LYS A 332 28.27 -1.40 -39.91
C LYS A 332 29.79 -1.56 -39.95
N PRO A 333 30.38 -1.54 -41.13
CA PRO A 333 31.77 -1.91 -41.29
C PRO A 333 32.75 -0.91 -40.68
N LEU A 334 32.39 0.33 -40.49
CA LEU A 334 33.24 1.39 -39.97
C LEU A 334 32.58 2.09 -38.76
N ASP A 335 33.35 2.45 -37.75
CA ASP A 335 32.88 3.18 -36.59
C ASP A 335 32.25 4.51 -36.95
N ASP A 336 32.75 5.22 -37.96
CA ASP A 336 32.14 6.46 -38.42
C ASP A 336 30.71 6.30 -38.96
N GLN A 337 30.28 5.07 -39.24
CA GLN A 337 28.89 4.77 -39.65
C GLN A 337 27.97 4.42 -38.49
N LYS A 338 28.53 4.13 -37.31
CA LYS A 338 27.79 3.80 -36.13
C LYS A 338 27.13 5.04 -35.54
N MET A 339 25.95 4.85 -34.92
CA MET A 339 25.34 5.89 -34.11
C MET A 339 25.79 5.74 -32.68
N ILE A 340 26.75 6.56 -32.26
CA ILE A 340 27.28 6.57 -30.91
C ILE A 340 26.66 7.73 -30.16
N LEU A 341 25.95 7.41 -29.08
CA LEU A 341 25.32 8.36 -28.17
C LEU A 341 26.00 8.33 -26.81
N SER A 342 26.24 9.50 -26.24
CA SER A 342 26.65 9.60 -24.84
C SER A 342 25.50 9.25 -23.91
N VAL A 343 25.81 8.96 -22.63
CA VAL A 343 24.80 8.73 -21.59
C VAL A 343 23.77 9.87 -21.54
N SER A 344 24.23 11.11 -21.67
CA SER A 344 23.35 12.29 -21.65
C SER A 344 22.41 12.40 -22.85
N GLU A 345 22.78 11.88 -23.99
CA GLU A 345 21.94 11.80 -25.17
C GLU A 345 21.01 10.57 -25.10
N PHE A 346 21.54 9.43 -24.64
CA PHE A 346 20.81 8.16 -24.60
C PHE A 346 19.63 8.20 -23.63
N GLN A 347 19.71 8.96 -22.53
CA GLN A 347 18.62 9.10 -21.56
C GLN A 347 17.28 9.50 -22.19
N ASN A 348 17.28 10.28 -23.28
CA ASN A 348 16.08 10.72 -23.98
C ASN A 348 15.23 9.56 -24.58
N PHE A 349 15.82 8.38 -24.69
CA PHE A 349 15.18 7.19 -25.27
C PHE A 349 14.76 6.15 -24.21
N LEU A 350 14.96 6.44 -22.92
CA LEU A 350 14.62 5.55 -21.80
C LEU A 350 13.41 6.01 -20.99
N GLU A 351 12.85 7.16 -21.32
CA GLU A 351 11.74 7.77 -20.60
C GLU A 351 10.48 6.90 -20.61
N LEU A 352 9.73 6.97 -19.50
CA LEU A 352 8.41 6.38 -19.37
C LEU A 352 7.34 7.48 -19.25
N PRO A 353 6.09 7.25 -19.72
CA PRO A 353 5.06 8.27 -19.73
C PRO A 353 4.59 8.63 -18.33
N GLN A 354 4.46 9.92 -18.05
CA GLN A 354 3.83 10.45 -16.86
C GLN A 354 2.30 10.35 -16.92
N ILE A 355 1.62 10.52 -15.79
CA ILE A 355 0.17 10.31 -15.64
C ILE A 355 -0.69 11.07 -16.64
N THR A 356 -0.33 12.32 -16.95
CA THR A 356 -1.05 13.13 -17.95
C THR A 356 -1.11 12.42 -19.30
N LEU A 357 0.03 11.94 -19.77
CA LEU A 357 0.16 11.23 -21.04
C LEU A 357 -0.46 9.83 -20.98
N GLN A 358 -0.36 9.14 -19.83
CA GLN A 358 -1.00 7.84 -19.62
C GLN A 358 -2.53 7.94 -19.74
N LYS A 359 -3.13 8.94 -19.08
CA LYS A 359 -4.58 9.19 -19.11
C LYS A 359 -5.04 9.67 -20.50
N GLU A 360 -4.31 10.59 -21.09
CA GLU A 360 -4.62 11.15 -22.43
C GLU A 360 -4.69 10.07 -23.52
N LEU A 361 -3.82 9.06 -23.41
CA LEU A 361 -3.73 7.97 -24.38
C LEU A 361 -4.46 6.69 -23.95
N GLY A 362 -5.12 6.69 -22.78
CA GLY A 362 -5.84 5.53 -22.24
C GLY A 362 -4.92 4.32 -22.05
N MET A 363 -3.74 4.55 -21.45
CA MET A 363 -2.75 3.52 -21.24
C MET A 363 -3.01 2.76 -19.93
N GLU A 364 -2.61 1.49 -19.90
CA GLU A 364 -2.59 0.73 -18.64
C GLU A 364 -1.54 1.32 -17.69
N HIS A 365 -1.97 1.68 -16.50
CA HIS A 365 -1.09 2.21 -15.44
C HIS A 365 -1.49 1.67 -14.08
N LEU A 366 -0.59 1.79 -13.11
CA LEU A 366 -0.85 1.49 -11.71
C LEU A 366 -1.16 2.79 -10.97
N ASP A 367 -2.22 2.78 -10.17
CA ASP A 367 -2.56 3.92 -9.32
C ASP A 367 -1.80 3.91 -8.00
N PHE A 368 -1.34 2.73 -7.54
CA PHE A 368 -0.66 2.57 -6.25
C PHE A 368 0.50 1.59 -6.33
N THR A 369 1.47 1.79 -5.44
CA THR A 369 2.62 0.89 -5.28
C THR A 369 2.16 -0.46 -4.71
N GLU A 370 2.57 -1.57 -5.32
CA GLU A 370 2.37 -2.90 -4.75
C GLU A 370 3.29 -3.10 -3.54
N VAL A 371 2.70 -3.52 -2.44
CA VAL A 371 3.43 -3.87 -1.22
C VAL A 371 3.35 -5.38 -1.03
N LYS A 372 4.44 -6.01 -0.64
CA LYS A 372 4.44 -7.42 -0.27
C LYS A 372 3.87 -7.58 1.14
N LEU A 373 2.85 -8.41 1.29
CA LEU A 373 2.26 -8.68 2.59
C LEU A 373 3.20 -9.50 3.47
N ASN A 374 3.18 -9.20 4.78
CA ASN A 374 3.78 -10.06 5.77
C ASN A 374 3.00 -11.37 5.87
N LYS A 375 3.67 -12.47 6.22
CA LYS A 375 3.05 -13.79 6.33
C LYS A 375 1.85 -13.79 7.29
N GLU A 376 1.88 -13.03 8.35
CA GLU A 376 0.78 -12.87 9.30
C GLU A 376 -0.53 -12.34 8.69
N LEU A 377 -0.42 -11.55 7.62
CA LEU A 377 -1.57 -10.96 6.93
C LEU A 377 -2.07 -11.81 5.76
N THR A 378 -1.37 -12.89 5.43
CA THR A 378 -1.79 -13.86 4.41
C THR A 378 -2.46 -15.09 5.01
N GLU A 379 -2.37 -15.27 6.34
CA GLU A 379 -2.91 -16.41 7.07
C GLU A 379 -3.90 -15.94 8.14
N GLY A 380 -5.15 -15.76 7.80
CA GLY A 380 -6.22 -15.37 8.72
C GLY A 380 -7.56 -15.92 8.27
N TYR A 381 -8.62 -15.66 9.04
CA TYR A 381 -9.99 -16.09 8.67
C TYR A 381 -10.93 -14.91 8.40
N ILE A 382 -10.60 -13.69 8.86
CA ILE A 382 -11.39 -12.50 8.60
C ILE A 382 -10.72 -11.70 7.47
N PRO A 383 -11.31 -11.59 6.28
CA PRO A 383 -10.69 -10.92 5.15
C PRO A 383 -10.67 -9.40 5.33
N ILE A 384 -9.53 -8.79 5.02
CA ILE A 384 -9.39 -7.35 4.83
C ILE A 384 -9.79 -7.01 3.40
N GLY A 385 -9.37 -7.85 2.45
CA GLY A 385 -9.66 -7.71 1.04
C GLY A 385 -8.51 -8.20 0.16
N ARG A 386 -8.73 -8.13 -1.15
CA ARG A 386 -7.74 -8.55 -2.14
C ARG A 386 -6.71 -7.45 -2.38
N LEU A 387 -5.42 -7.78 -2.30
CA LEU A 387 -4.34 -6.83 -2.52
C LEU A 387 -4.47 -6.14 -3.88
N TYR A 388 -4.29 -4.82 -3.90
CA TYR A 388 -4.36 -4.03 -5.13
C TYR A 388 -3.29 -4.49 -6.13
N GLY A 389 -3.70 -4.70 -7.38
CA GLY A 389 -2.81 -5.16 -8.45
C GLY A 389 -2.32 -6.61 -8.33
N GLY A 390 -2.71 -7.34 -7.26
CA GLY A 390 -2.34 -8.71 -6.99
C GLY A 390 -3.51 -9.69 -7.02
N THR A 391 -3.19 -10.98 -6.79
CA THR A 391 -4.17 -12.04 -6.59
C THR A 391 -4.27 -12.49 -5.13
N GLU A 392 -3.37 -12.00 -4.27
CA GLU A 392 -3.29 -12.35 -2.86
C GLU A 392 -4.41 -11.69 -2.08
N GLU A 393 -5.01 -12.42 -1.15
CA GLU A 393 -5.96 -11.87 -0.20
C GLU A 393 -5.26 -11.54 1.11
N ALA A 394 -5.60 -10.39 1.67
CA ALA A 394 -5.15 -9.95 2.98
C ALA A 394 -6.21 -10.29 4.03
N TYR A 395 -5.75 -10.75 5.17
CA TYR A 395 -6.58 -11.12 6.32
C TYR A 395 -6.11 -10.37 7.57
N TRP A 396 -7.01 -10.17 8.52
CA TRP A 396 -6.60 -9.83 9.89
C TRP A 396 -5.78 -11.00 10.45
N SER A 397 -4.72 -10.67 11.17
CA SER A 397 -3.81 -11.69 11.70
C SER A 397 -4.57 -12.79 12.45
N LYS A 398 -4.20 -14.04 12.26
CA LYS A 398 -4.73 -15.15 13.05
C LYS A 398 -4.18 -15.18 14.49
N THR A 399 -3.08 -14.45 14.74
CA THR A 399 -2.52 -14.32 16.08
C THR A 399 -3.51 -13.52 16.93
N LYS A 400 -4.13 -14.18 17.91
CA LYS A 400 -5.21 -13.59 18.72
C LYS A 400 -4.82 -12.26 19.37
N ASP A 401 -3.56 -12.08 19.74
CA ASP A 401 -3.09 -10.83 20.33
C ASP A 401 -3.14 -9.65 19.37
N ILE A 402 -2.80 -9.86 18.10
CA ILE A 402 -2.88 -8.83 17.06
C ILE A 402 -4.32 -8.66 16.61
N LEU A 403 -5.06 -9.77 16.49
CA LEU A 403 -6.49 -9.74 16.14
C LEU A 403 -7.30 -8.93 17.15
N CYS A 404 -6.92 -9.00 18.45
CA CYS A 404 -7.58 -8.26 19.53
C CYS A 404 -7.20 -6.77 19.60
N LEU A 405 -6.26 -6.28 18.78
CA LEU A 405 -6.09 -4.84 18.63
C LEU A 405 -7.32 -4.23 17.96
N SER A 406 -7.77 -3.09 18.45
CA SER A 406 -8.96 -2.42 17.97
C SER A 406 -8.78 -1.91 16.53
N LYS A 407 -9.87 -1.71 15.82
CA LYS A 407 -9.90 -1.36 14.40
C LYS A 407 -10.76 -0.14 14.16
N ALA A 408 -10.13 0.94 13.69
CA ALA A 408 -10.82 2.16 13.27
C ALA A 408 -11.05 2.13 11.76
N ILE A 409 -12.30 2.13 11.34
CA ILE A 409 -12.70 2.17 9.93
C ILE A 409 -13.17 3.58 9.60
N VAL A 410 -12.37 4.28 8.79
CA VAL A 410 -12.68 5.65 8.36
C VAL A 410 -13.35 5.60 7.00
N ALA A 411 -14.59 6.03 6.92
CA ALA A 411 -15.40 5.88 5.72
C ALA A 411 -16.46 6.96 5.59
N ILE A 412 -16.55 7.55 4.41
CA ILE A 412 -17.68 8.40 4.05
C ILE A 412 -18.92 7.55 3.71
N LYS A 413 -20.09 8.18 3.68
CA LYS A 413 -21.35 7.51 3.29
C LYS A 413 -21.23 6.94 1.87
N GLY A 414 -21.61 5.67 1.69
CA GLY A 414 -21.55 4.98 0.40
C GLY A 414 -20.19 4.35 0.02
N ALA A 415 -19.15 4.46 0.83
CA ALA A 415 -17.84 3.87 0.56
C ALA A 415 -17.77 2.34 0.68
N GLY A 416 -18.81 1.68 1.18
CA GLY A 416 -18.89 0.23 1.35
C GLY A 416 -18.72 -0.26 2.79
N LYS A 417 -18.85 0.62 3.78
CA LYS A 417 -18.72 0.34 5.21
C LYS A 417 -19.63 -0.81 5.69
N SER A 418 -20.95 -0.74 5.40
CA SER A 418 -21.92 -1.75 5.84
C SER A 418 -21.60 -3.14 5.25
N VAL A 419 -21.23 -3.20 3.96
CA VAL A 419 -20.81 -4.46 3.32
C VAL A 419 -19.57 -5.03 3.98
N TYR A 420 -18.66 -4.17 4.40
CA TYR A 420 -17.46 -4.61 5.11
C TYR A 420 -17.78 -5.14 6.50
N PHE A 421 -18.68 -4.49 7.24
CA PHE A 421 -19.14 -4.94 8.55
C PHE A 421 -19.87 -6.29 8.49
N GLU A 422 -20.73 -6.49 7.49
CA GLU A 422 -21.38 -7.79 7.22
C GLU A 422 -20.33 -8.90 6.99
N ASN A 423 -19.35 -8.65 6.11
CA ASN A 423 -18.25 -9.58 5.85
C ASN A 423 -17.45 -9.88 7.11
N TYR A 424 -17.08 -8.85 7.86
CA TYR A 424 -16.31 -9.00 9.08
C TYR A 424 -17.02 -9.88 10.10
N ALA A 425 -18.27 -9.56 10.41
CA ALA A 425 -19.09 -10.30 11.40
C ALA A 425 -19.28 -11.76 10.98
N TYR A 426 -19.61 -12.01 9.72
CA TYR A 426 -19.78 -13.35 9.20
C TYR A 426 -18.50 -14.20 9.34
N HIS A 427 -17.37 -13.65 8.96
CA HIS A 427 -16.11 -14.38 9.03
C HIS A 427 -15.60 -14.55 10.46
N ALA A 428 -15.83 -13.58 11.36
CA ALA A 428 -15.54 -13.72 12.77
C ALA A 428 -16.39 -14.86 13.39
N TYR A 429 -17.71 -14.88 13.13
CA TYR A 429 -18.61 -15.98 13.52
C TYR A 429 -18.13 -17.32 12.96
N LYS A 430 -17.78 -17.40 11.67
CA LYS A 430 -17.25 -18.63 11.05
C LYS A 430 -15.92 -19.09 11.65
N GLY A 431 -15.13 -18.17 12.17
CA GLY A 431 -13.90 -18.46 12.91
C GLY A 431 -14.14 -18.99 14.32
N GLY A 432 -15.39 -19.04 14.79
CA GLY A 432 -15.78 -19.55 16.11
C GLY A 432 -15.79 -18.48 17.20
N ASP A 433 -15.69 -17.21 16.84
CA ASP A 433 -15.68 -16.07 17.75
C ASP A 433 -17.10 -15.58 18.10
N CYS A 434 -17.19 -14.75 19.15
CA CYS A 434 -18.42 -14.06 19.51
C CYS A 434 -18.43 -12.64 18.89
N VAL A 435 -19.55 -12.24 18.31
CA VAL A 435 -19.73 -10.90 17.73
C VAL A 435 -20.86 -10.18 18.45
N VAL A 436 -20.64 -8.94 18.84
CA VAL A 436 -21.65 -8.03 19.37
C VAL A 436 -21.77 -6.84 18.42
N TYR A 437 -22.95 -6.64 17.87
CA TYR A 437 -23.23 -5.53 16.98
C TYR A 437 -24.26 -4.59 17.60
N PHE A 438 -23.90 -3.32 17.72
CA PHE A 438 -24.82 -2.27 18.15
C PHE A 438 -25.43 -1.57 16.95
N ASP A 439 -26.76 -1.60 16.84
CA ASP A 439 -27.48 -0.84 15.85
C ASP A 439 -28.34 0.24 16.51
N TYR A 440 -27.96 1.47 16.29
CA TYR A 440 -28.66 2.67 16.79
C TYR A 440 -28.86 3.69 15.67
N ILE A 441 -28.74 3.23 14.41
CA ILE A 441 -28.86 4.00 13.19
C ILE A 441 -29.85 3.26 12.27
N GLU A 442 -30.65 4.01 11.52
CA GLU A 442 -31.55 3.50 10.46
C GLU A 442 -32.51 2.34 10.87
N ASN A 443 -33.17 2.44 12.03
CA ASN A 443 -34.20 1.50 12.47
C ASN A 443 -33.77 0.02 12.36
N ASN A 444 -32.59 -0.31 12.84
CA ASN A 444 -32.05 -1.67 12.96
C ASN A 444 -31.80 -2.41 11.63
N LYS A 445 -31.79 -1.73 10.50
CA LYS A 445 -31.58 -2.33 9.19
C LYS A 445 -30.20 -2.96 9.08
N ASN A 446 -29.17 -2.25 9.56
CA ASN A 446 -27.79 -2.71 9.49
C ASN A 446 -27.55 -3.99 10.32
N ALA A 447 -28.20 -4.12 11.49
CA ALA A 447 -28.10 -5.31 12.30
C ALA A 447 -28.60 -6.56 11.58
N TRP A 448 -29.73 -6.45 10.91
CA TRP A 448 -30.29 -7.58 10.14
C TRP A 448 -29.47 -7.89 8.88
N GLU A 449 -28.84 -6.91 8.27
CA GLU A 449 -27.87 -7.13 7.19
C GLU A 449 -26.66 -7.90 7.71
N VAL A 450 -26.10 -7.52 8.85
CA VAL A 450 -24.97 -8.22 9.49
C VAL A 450 -25.32 -9.67 9.82
N ALA A 451 -26.53 -9.94 10.30
CA ALA A 451 -26.99 -11.29 10.69
C ALA A 451 -27.53 -12.13 9.52
N ARG A 452 -27.69 -11.58 8.31
CA ARG A 452 -28.36 -12.23 7.18
C ARG A 452 -27.87 -13.65 6.87
N ASN A 453 -26.56 -13.85 6.92
CA ASN A 453 -25.90 -15.09 6.56
C ASN A 453 -25.57 -15.98 7.78
N ILE A 454 -26.11 -15.66 8.97
CA ILE A 454 -25.86 -16.37 10.23
C ILE A 454 -27.10 -17.18 10.59
N PRO A 455 -26.94 -18.47 10.99
CA PRO A 455 -28.08 -19.27 11.41
C PRO A 455 -28.85 -18.62 12.56
N GLN A 456 -30.17 -18.55 12.46
CA GLN A 456 -31.03 -17.86 13.43
C GLN A 456 -30.86 -18.37 14.88
N LYS A 457 -30.56 -19.65 15.07
CA LYS A 457 -30.27 -20.26 16.38
C LYS A 457 -29.01 -19.68 17.06
N ASP A 458 -28.13 -19.05 16.29
CA ASP A 458 -26.88 -18.49 16.76
C ASP A 458 -26.93 -16.96 16.83
N VAL A 459 -28.08 -16.36 16.50
CA VAL A 459 -28.32 -14.92 16.65
C VAL A 459 -29.11 -14.68 17.94
N VAL A 460 -28.57 -13.84 18.80
CA VAL A 460 -29.24 -13.36 20.02
C VAL A 460 -29.65 -11.91 19.80
N VAL A 461 -30.93 -11.62 19.92
CA VAL A 461 -31.47 -10.28 19.67
C VAL A 461 -31.89 -9.65 20.99
N LEU A 462 -31.33 -8.51 21.33
CA LEU A 462 -31.76 -7.63 22.41
C LEU A 462 -32.37 -6.39 21.80
N ASP A 463 -33.71 -6.40 21.66
CA ASP A 463 -34.49 -5.25 21.22
C ASP A 463 -34.87 -4.43 22.42
N LEU A 464 -34.19 -3.32 22.65
CA LEU A 464 -34.34 -2.50 23.84
C LEU A 464 -35.64 -1.67 23.87
N SER A 465 -36.37 -1.64 22.78
CA SER A 465 -37.69 -1.02 22.72
C SER A 465 -38.81 -1.91 23.30
N LYS A 466 -38.51 -3.20 23.59
CA LYS A 466 -39.49 -4.19 24.05
C LYS A 466 -39.38 -4.53 25.53
N GLY A 467 -39.04 -3.55 26.34
CA GLY A 467 -38.86 -3.71 27.78
C GLY A 467 -37.42 -4.14 28.12
N PHE A 468 -36.74 -3.31 28.86
CA PHE A 468 -35.35 -3.51 29.27
C PHE A 468 -35.14 -2.82 30.62
N THR A 469 -34.39 -3.46 31.50
CA THR A 469 -34.05 -2.91 32.81
C THR A 469 -32.53 -2.85 33.02
N PHE A 470 -32.04 -1.80 33.68
CA PHE A 470 -30.65 -1.69 34.09
C PHE A 470 -30.33 -2.68 35.22
N ASP A 471 -30.01 -3.91 34.86
CA ASP A 471 -29.61 -5.03 35.73
C ASP A 471 -28.28 -5.61 35.34
N TYR A 472 -27.61 -6.28 36.27
CA TYR A 472 -26.25 -6.79 36.11
C TYR A 472 -26.19 -8.30 36.36
N PRO A 473 -26.71 -9.15 35.47
CA PRO A 473 -26.75 -10.59 35.63
C PRO A 473 -25.37 -11.27 35.69
N GLU A 474 -24.29 -10.55 35.31
CA GLU A 474 -22.91 -11.03 35.48
C GLU A 474 -22.47 -11.18 36.93
N LEU A 475 -23.24 -10.59 37.85
CA LEU A 475 -22.94 -10.52 39.28
C LEU A 475 -23.96 -11.28 40.16
N ASP A 476 -24.42 -12.46 39.70
CA ASP A 476 -25.35 -13.27 40.49
C ASP A 476 -24.64 -13.92 41.68
N LEU A 477 -25.11 -13.61 42.91
CA LEU A 477 -24.57 -14.20 44.14
C LEU A 477 -24.74 -15.72 44.21
N ASN A 478 -25.74 -16.27 43.50
CA ASN A 478 -25.98 -17.72 43.47
C ASN A 478 -24.90 -18.48 42.72
N THR A 479 -24.12 -17.80 41.88
CA THR A 479 -23.01 -18.41 41.16
C THR A 479 -21.75 -18.56 42.00
N ILE A 480 -21.68 -17.97 43.17
CA ILE A 480 -20.54 -18.03 44.06
C ILE A 480 -20.53 -19.36 44.82
N PRO A 481 -19.48 -20.18 44.71
CA PRO A 481 -19.36 -21.42 45.51
C PRO A 481 -19.45 -21.15 47.01
N LYS A 482 -20.21 -21.97 47.74
CA LYS A 482 -20.34 -21.90 49.21
C LYS A 482 -19.22 -22.68 49.91
N ASP A 483 -17.98 -22.27 49.65
CA ASP A 483 -16.75 -22.80 50.19
C ASP A 483 -16.14 -21.89 51.31
N GLU A 484 -14.95 -22.20 51.73
CA GLU A 484 -14.22 -21.41 52.77
C GLU A 484 -13.92 -19.97 52.30
N GLU A 485 -13.91 -19.72 50.99
CA GLU A 485 -13.69 -18.39 50.42
C GLU A 485 -14.99 -17.63 50.11
N TYR A 486 -16.17 -18.20 50.41
CA TYR A 486 -17.46 -17.64 50.02
C TYR A 486 -17.63 -16.18 50.49
N GLU A 487 -17.35 -15.88 51.75
CA GLU A 487 -17.48 -14.52 52.32
C GLU A 487 -16.55 -13.52 51.58
N ARG A 488 -15.33 -13.94 51.29
CA ARG A 488 -14.34 -13.14 50.52
C ARG A 488 -14.82 -12.87 49.11
N ASN A 489 -15.35 -13.89 48.44
CA ASN A 489 -15.87 -13.79 47.09
C ASN A 489 -17.12 -12.92 47.03
N VAL A 490 -18.01 -13.03 47.98
CA VAL A 490 -19.21 -12.17 48.10
C VAL A 490 -18.79 -10.70 48.27
N LYS A 491 -17.86 -10.40 49.15
CA LYS A 491 -17.33 -9.04 49.35
C LYS A 491 -16.68 -8.50 48.08
N ARG A 492 -15.96 -9.35 47.30
CA ARG A 492 -15.36 -8.98 46.04
C ARG A 492 -16.43 -8.64 44.98
N PHE A 493 -17.46 -9.48 44.84
CA PHE A 493 -18.59 -9.21 43.95
C PHE A 493 -19.33 -7.92 44.32
N ALA A 494 -19.54 -7.65 45.60
CA ALA A 494 -20.12 -6.39 46.03
C ALA A 494 -19.23 -5.19 45.69
N SER A 495 -17.90 -5.32 45.78
CA SER A 495 -16.97 -4.27 45.38
C SER A 495 -16.93 -4.07 43.86
N ASP A 496 -17.00 -5.14 43.06
CA ASP A 496 -17.09 -5.08 41.60
C ASP A 496 -18.37 -4.37 41.17
N TYR A 497 -19.51 -4.69 41.82
CA TYR A 497 -20.79 -4.03 41.58
C TYR A 497 -20.72 -2.53 41.89
N CYS A 498 -20.21 -2.15 43.03
CA CYS A 498 -20.01 -0.75 43.39
C CYS A 498 -19.15 0.01 42.37
N SER A 499 -18.03 -0.58 41.93
CA SER A 499 -17.14 0.03 40.94
C SER A 499 -17.81 0.20 39.61
N LEU A 500 -18.66 -0.74 39.21
CA LEU A 500 -19.41 -0.70 37.95
C LEU A 500 -20.44 0.43 37.94
N ILE A 501 -21.25 0.50 39.01
CA ILE A 501 -22.23 1.57 39.18
C ILE A 501 -21.57 2.94 39.28
N GLU A 502 -20.51 3.06 40.07
CA GLU A 502 -19.73 4.30 40.16
C GLU A 502 -19.19 4.75 38.80
N THR A 503 -18.64 3.82 38.03
CA THR A 503 -18.10 4.09 36.69
C THR A 503 -19.22 4.54 35.75
N PHE A 504 -20.36 3.85 35.76
CA PHE A 504 -21.50 4.19 34.94
C PHE A 504 -22.05 5.58 35.28
N ILE A 505 -22.37 5.84 36.55
CA ILE A 505 -22.89 7.13 37.01
C ILE A 505 -21.93 8.28 36.73
N ASN A 506 -20.63 8.10 36.94
CA ASN A 506 -19.64 9.13 36.59
C ASN A 506 -19.56 9.38 35.07
N THR A 507 -19.67 8.31 34.28
CA THR A 507 -19.53 8.42 32.83
C THR A 507 -20.72 9.13 32.18
N ILE A 508 -21.95 8.82 32.58
CA ILE A 508 -23.16 9.48 32.02
C ILE A 508 -23.27 10.96 32.42
N ASN A 509 -22.57 11.39 33.46
CA ASN A 509 -22.55 12.79 33.91
C ASN A 509 -21.27 13.57 33.48
N ILE A 510 -20.49 13.06 32.52
CA ILE A 510 -19.30 13.78 32.00
C ILE A 510 -19.76 15.06 31.30
N GLY A 511 -19.28 16.20 31.75
CA GLY A 511 -19.55 17.53 31.18
C GLY A 511 -20.60 18.33 31.96
N ASP A 512 -21.58 17.70 32.59
CA ASP A 512 -22.66 18.38 33.26
C ASP A 512 -22.46 18.57 34.75
N ALA A 513 -21.68 17.72 35.39
CA ALA A 513 -21.50 17.77 36.81
C ALA A 513 -20.05 17.46 37.24
N GLN A 514 -19.62 18.03 38.37
CA GLN A 514 -18.33 17.70 38.96
C GLN A 514 -18.29 16.23 39.42
N PRO A 515 -17.09 15.57 39.41
CA PRO A 515 -16.92 14.22 39.93
C PRO A 515 -17.54 14.07 41.33
N LEU A 516 -17.96 12.83 41.67
CA LEU A 516 -18.49 12.50 42.99
C LEU A 516 -17.49 12.92 44.09
N THR A 517 -17.96 13.75 45.04
CA THR A 517 -17.19 14.06 46.25
C THR A 517 -17.00 12.81 47.07
N ARG A 518 -16.04 12.80 48.00
CA ARG A 518 -15.79 11.66 48.90
C ARG A 518 -17.04 11.22 49.67
N ASN A 519 -17.84 12.18 50.13
CA ASN A 519 -19.07 11.88 50.87
C ASN A 519 -20.15 11.28 49.94
N MET A 520 -20.39 11.85 48.78
CA MET A 520 -21.30 11.30 47.80
C MET A 520 -20.93 9.88 47.37
N ARG A 521 -19.63 9.67 47.16
CA ARG A 521 -19.09 8.37 46.82
C ARG A 521 -19.32 7.35 47.93
N ASN A 522 -19.11 7.72 49.21
CA ASN A 522 -19.33 6.84 50.35
C ASN A 522 -20.79 6.43 50.48
N ILE A 523 -21.73 7.36 50.24
CA ILE A 523 -23.16 7.09 50.24
C ILE A 523 -23.54 6.13 49.11
N LEU A 524 -23.10 6.42 47.86
CA LEU A 524 -23.36 5.56 46.73
C LEU A 524 -22.82 4.14 46.92
N ILE A 525 -21.57 4.01 47.31
CA ILE A 525 -20.92 2.70 47.55
C ILE A 525 -21.65 1.93 48.66
N SER A 526 -22.07 2.61 49.71
CA SER A 526 -22.79 1.97 50.84
C SER A 526 -24.15 1.45 50.37
N ALA A 527 -24.92 2.25 49.58
CA ALA A 527 -26.17 1.82 49.02
C ALA A 527 -25.96 0.64 48.05
N CYS A 528 -25.02 0.74 47.10
CA CYS A 528 -24.72 -0.32 46.15
C CYS A 528 -24.33 -1.63 46.85
N SER A 529 -23.42 -1.57 47.81
CA SER A 529 -22.92 -2.76 48.48
C SER A 529 -24.02 -3.45 49.29
N CYS A 530 -24.81 -2.69 50.04
CA CYS A 530 -25.87 -3.26 50.88
C CYS A 530 -27.05 -3.80 50.04
N THR A 531 -27.47 -3.11 49.01
CA THR A 531 -28.53 -3.61 48.07
C THR A 531 -28.09 -4.89 47.40
N PHE A 532 -26.81 -4.94 46.87
CA PHE A 532 -26.27 -6.14 46.26
C PHE A 532 -26.25 -7.33 47.22
N LEU A 533 -25.76 -7.16 48.41
CA LEU A 533 -25.73 -8.20 49.47
C LEU A 533 -27.13 -8.65 49.87
N ALA A 534 -28.14 -7.75 49.86
CA ALA A 534 -29.52 -8.09 50.09
C ALA A 534 -30.16 -8.85 48.89
N GLY A 535 -29.42 -9.12 47.82
CA GLY A 535 -29.86 -9.89 46.65
C GLY A 535 -30.52 -9.05 45.55
N TYR A 536 -30.27 -7.75 45.52
CA TYR A 536 -30.78 -6.84 44.49
C TYR A 536 -29.63 -6.40 43.58
N THR A 537 -29.72 -6.72 42.28
CA THR A 537 -28.71 -6.39 41.27
C THR A 537 -29.12 -5.27 40.33
N ASP A 538 -30.34 -4.79 40.43
CA ASP A 538 -30.89 -3.72 39.60
C ASP A 538 -30.59 -2.32 40.21
N MET A 539 -30.49 -1.34 39.31
CA MET A 539 -30.23 0.06 39.69
C MET A 539 -31.37 0.72 40.43
N TYR A 540 -32.58 0.30 40.16
CA TYR A 540 -33.76 0.83 40.88
C TYR A 540 -33.71 0.57 42.37
N SER A 541 -33.22 -0.61 42.76
CA SER A 541 -33.05 -0.94 44.19
C SER A 541 -32.02 -0.04 44.87
N ILE A 542 -30.98 0.42 44.17
CA ILE A 542 -30.05 1.43 44.70
C ILE A 542 -30.75 2.77 44.88
N TYR A 543 -31.48 3.23 43.84
CA TYR A 543 -32.27 4.47 43.92
C TYR A 543 -33.28 4.44 45.06
N LYS A 544 -34.00 3.34 45.16
CA LYS A 544 -34.98 3.13 46.23
C LYS A 544 -34.32 3.07 47.63
N CYS A 545 -33.14 2.50 47.75
CA CYS A 545 -32.39 2.50 49.01
C CYS A 545 -31.96 3.92 49.43
N LEU A 546 -31.73 4.81 48.49
CA LEU A 546 -31.39 6.22 48.76
C LEU A 546 -32.58 7.07 49.07
N THR A 547 -33.78 6.78 48.50
CA THR A 547 -34.99 7.60 48.61
C THR A 547 -35.96 7.14 49.69
N ASP A 548 -36.10 5.80 49.89
CA ASP A 548 -37.11 5.22 50.78
C ASP A 548 -36.46 4.60 52.02
N HIS A 549 -36.64 5.21 53.17
CA HIS A 549 -36.12 4.72 54.46
C HIS A 549 -36.64 3.34 54.82
N ARG A 550 -37.90 2.96 54.46
CA ARG A 550 -38.45 1.64 54.74
C ARG A 550 -37.73 0.56 53.97
N PHE A 551 -37.49 0.79 52.67
CA PHE A 551 -36.71 -0.14 51.86
C PHE A 551 -35.26 -0.23 52.33
N ARG A 552 -34.66 0.89 52.72
CA ARG A 552 -33.32 0.94 53.27
C ARG A 552 -33.20 0.08 54.55
N HIS A 553 -34.24 0.13 55.39
CA HIS A 553 -34.33 -0.72 56.59
C HIS A 553 -34.38 -2.22 56.24
N ILE A 554 -35.20 -2.61 55.29
CA ILE A 554 -35.26 -4.00 54.78
C ILE A 554 -33.88 -4.45 54.32
N VAL A 555 -33.19 -3.64 53.48
CA VAL A 555 -31.83 -3.93 52.94
C VAL A 555 -30.83 -4.07 54.07
N THR A 556 -30.77 -3.12 55.00
CA THR A 556 -29.81 -3.16 56.09
C THR A 556 -30.05 -4.32 57.07
N SER A 557 -31.34 -4.68 57.34
CA SER A 557 -31.68 -5.85 58.14
C SER A 557 -31.20 -7.16 57.49
N LYS A 558 -31.49 -7.36 56.22
CA LYS A 558 -30.98 -8.52 55.46
C LYS A 558 -29.46 -8.64 55.50
N VAL A 559 -28.76 -7.51 55.30
CA VAL A 559 -27.28 -7.51 55.34
C VAL A 559 -26.75 -7.88 56.73
N LYS A 560 -27.40 -7.45 57.82
CA LYS A 560 -27.04 -7.85 59.19
C LYS A 560 -27.28 -9.33 59.41
N GLU A 561 -28.39 -9.90 58.92
CA GLU A 561 -28.69 -11.34 58.99
C GLU A 561 -27.65 -12.21 58.31
N LEU A 562 -27.08 -11.74 57.21
CA LEU A 562 -26.02 -12.44 56.47
C LEU A 562 -24.68 -12.49 57.23
N ASN A 563 -24.52 -11.65 58.24
CA ASN A 563 -23.30 -11.55 59.09
C ASN A 563 -22.00 -11.37 58.32
N ILE A 564 -22.07 -10.88 57.08
CA ILE A 564 -20.89 -10.63 56.18
C ILE A 564 -20.16 -9.37 56.61
N TYR A 565 -20.90 -8.35 57.07
CA TYR A 565 -20.35 -7.14 57.65
C TYR A 565 -20.60 -7.12 59.16
N ARG A 566 -19.66 -6.55 59.92
CA ARG A 566 -19.84 -6.32 61.34
C ARG A 566 -20.99 -5.34 61.57
N GLU A 567 -21.63 -5.37 62.72
CA GLU A 567 -22.71 -4.45 63.06
C GLU A 567 -22.29 -2.97 63.03
N ASP A 568 -21.00 -2.70 63.33
CA ASP A 568 -20.38 -1.37 63.30
C ASP A 568 -19.76 -1.02 61.94
N ASP A 569 -20.08 -1.77 60.91
CA ASP A 569 -19.53 -1.50 59.54
C ASP A 569 -19.89 -0.11 59.05
N PHE A 570 -18.89 0.57 58.51
CA PHE A 570 -19.00 1.93 57.97
C PHE A 570 -20.19 2.10 57.01
N ARG A 571 -20.47 1.10 56.18
CA ARG A 571 -21.57 1.18 55.15
C ARG A 571 -22.94 1.22 55.83
N LEU A 572 -23.14 0.41 56.82
CA LEU A 572 -24.40 0.40 57.59
C LEU A 572 -24.59 1.71 58.36
N SER A 573 -23.50 2.26 58.94
CA SER A 573 -23.52 3.55 59.61
C SER A 573 -23.87 4.69 58.64
N VAL A 574 -23.22 4.74 57.46
CA VAL A 574 -23.51 5.76 56.43
C VAL A 574 -24.96 5.70 55.97
N LEU A 575 -25.55 4.51 55.80
CA LEU A 575 -26.97 4.40 55.39
C LEU A 575 -27.91 4.79 56.54
N ALA A 576 -27.57 4.49 57.77
CA ALA A 576 -28.36 4.91 58.96
C ALA A 576 -28.34 6.44 59.15
N ASP A 577 -27.23 7.10 58.72
CA ASP A 577 -27.13 8.57 58.74
C ASP A 577 -28.00 9.29 57.70
N LEU A 578 -28.57 8.55 56.72
CA LEU A 578 -29.52 9.09 55.75
C LEU A 578 -30.94 9.17 56.34
N ASP A 579 -31.19 8.57 57.48
CA ASP A 579 -32.50 8.55 58.07
C ASP A 579 -32.83 9.86 58.83
N GLU A 580 -33.92 10.50 58.48
CA GLU A 580 -34.41 11.64 59.19
C GLU A 580 -35.13 11.17 60.48
N LYS A 581 -34.64 11.62 61.65
CA LYS A 581 -35.18 11.24 62.95
C LYS A 581 -36.05 12.37 63.47
N THR A 582 -37.30 12.06 63.71
CA THR A 582 -38.28 12.96 64.38
C THR A 582 -38.54 12.43 65.81
N VAL A 583 -38.61 13.36 66.75
CA VAL A 583 -38.98 13.03 68.17
C VAL A 583 -40.47 13.21 68.35
N SER A 584 -41.17 12.15 68.78
CA SER A 584 -42.59 12.20 69.11
C SER A 584 -42.83 13.05 70.33
N LYS A 585 -44.09 13.52 70.57
CA LYS A 585 -44.53 14.24 71.75
C LYS A 585 -44.30 13.45 73.06
N LYS A 586 -44.05 12.14 72.97
CA LYS A 586 -43.71 11.25 74.08
C LYS A 586 -42.22 11.03 74.28
N GLY A 587 -41.38 11.76 73.59
CA GLY A 587 -39.91 11.67 73.69
C GLY A 587 -39.23 10.52 72.91
N ASN A 588 -40.03 9.66 72.30
CA ASN A 588 -39.48 8.57 71.49
C ASN A 588 -39.08 9.08 70.07
N SER A 589 -37.82 8.80 69.66
CA SER A 589 -37.39 9.09 68.28
C SER A 589 -37.82 7.97 67.35
N TYR A 590 -38.33 8.33 66.19
CA TYR A 590 -38.65 7.40 65.11
C TYR A 590 -38.16 7.97 63.76
N VAL A 591 -37.89 7.13 62.76
CA VAL A 591 -37.50 7.56 61.39
C VAL A 591 -38.75 8.02 60.64
N SER A 592 -38.73 9.27 60.22
CA SER A 592 -39.83 9.93 59.49
C SER A 592 -39.63 10.00 58.01
N GLY A 593 -38.38 9.91 57.54
CA GLY A 593 -38.08 10.07 56.13
C GLY A 593 -36.59 9.87 55.82
N THR A 594 -36.18 10.39 54.69
CA THR A 594 -34.80 10.46 54.26
C THR A 594 -34.35 11.92 54.26
N ASN A 595 -33.16 12.18 54.80
CA ASN A 595 -32.62 13.53 54.88
C ASN A 595 -31.98 13.96 53.57
N ASP A 596 -31.66 15.26 53.43
CA ASP A 596 -31.07 15.92 52.24
C ASP A 596 -29.65 15.49 51.86
N LYS A 597 -28.99 14.70 52.69
CA LYS A 597 -27.67 14.17 52.41
C LYS A 597 -27.66 13.27 51.18
N ALA A 598 -28.77 12.57 50.89
CA ALA A 598 -28.94 11.71 49.74
C ALA A 598 -29.14 12.52 48.44
N ASP A 599 -29.71 13.73 48.50
CA ASP A 599 -30.14 14.52 47.32
C ASP A 599 -28.97 14.74 46.35
N ARG A 600 -27.79 15.03 46.86
CA ARG A 600 -26.60 15.25 46.02
C ARG A 600 -26.18 14.01 45.23
N VAL A 601 -26.45 12.80 45.77
CA VAL A 601 -26.21 11.55 45.05
C VAL A 601 -27.32 11.28 44.08
N LEU A 602 -28.55 11.58 44.46
CA LEU A 602 -29.74 11.43 43.63
C LEU A 602 -29.70 12.35 42.40
N ASP A 603 -29.14 13.56 42.55
CA ASP A 603 -28.89 14.45 41.40
C ASP A 603 -28.11 13.75 40.29
N ARG A 604 -27.25 12.78 40.62
CA ARG A 604 -26.49 12.01 39.62
C ARG A 604 -27.34 10.98 38.88
N PHE A 605 -28.47 10.62 39.40
CA PHE A 605 -29.46 9.82 38.69
C PHE A 605 -30.38 10.69 37.82
N GLY A 606 -30.22 12.02 37.88
CA GLY A 606 -31.00 12.96 37.08
C GLY A 606 -30.97 12.68 35.59
N ALA A 607 -29.79 12.29 35.04
CA ALA A 607 -29.66 11.90 33.65
C ALA A 607 -30.57 10.70 33.28
N LEU A 608 -30.78 9.75 34.21
CA LEU A 608 -31.67 8.59 34.02
C LEU A 608 -33.16 8.93 34.22
N LEU A 609 -33.44 9.97 34.97
CA LEU A 609 -34.80 10.40 35.30
C LEU A 609 -35.32 11.51 34.36
N SER A 610 -34.44 12.09 33.55
CA SER A 610 -34.79 13.18 32.63
C SER A 610 -35.60 12.75 31.41
N ASP A 611 -35.54 11.48 31.06
CA ASP A 611 -36.30 10.90 29.95
C ASP A 611 -37.14 9.72 30.45
N SER A 612 -38.43 9.69 30.09
CA SER A 612 -39.34 8.64 30.55
C SER A 612 -38.93 7.22 30.20
N ARG A 613 -38.16 7.07 29.11
CA ARG A 613 -37.66 5.76 28.66
C ARG A 613 -36.49 5.26 29.52
N THR A 614 -35.56 6.13 29.89
CA THR A 614 -34.50 5.76 30.85
C THR A 614 -35.03 5.62 32.26
N GLU A 615 -36.04 6.39 32.62
CA GLU A 615 -36.78 6.21 33.87
C GLU A 615 -37.49 4.85 33.91
N GLU A 616 -38.17 4.45 32.83
CA GLU A 616 -38.79 3.13 32.69
C GLU A 616 -37.72 2.01 32.74
N MET A 617 -36.59 2.18 32.09
CA MET A 617 -35.45 1.24 32.18
C MET A 617 -34.86 1.16 33.59
N LEU A 618 -34.88 2.25 34.34
CA LEU A 618 -34.40 2.27 35.70
C LEU A 618 -35.40 1.58 36.65
N MET A 619 -36.69 1.84 36.48
CA MET A 619 -37.76 1.39 37.37
C MET A 619 -38.44 0.09 36.93
N GLY A 620 -38.12 -0.41 35.74
CA GLY A 620 -38.74 -1.59 35.14
C GLY A 620 -38.50 -2.87 35.91
N ILE A 621 -39.39 -3.84 35.72
CA ILE A 621 -39.35 -5.17 36.33
C ILE A 621 -38.88 -6.24 35.33
N ASP A 622 -39.00 -5.92 34.04
CA ASP A 622 -38.67 -6.84 32.97
C ASP A 622 -37.17 -7.08 32.86
N ARG A 623 -36.78 -8.33 33.13
CA ARG A 623 -35.34 -8.74 33.08
C ARG A 623 -34.98 -9.35 31.73
N ASN A 624 -35.18 -8.62 30.64
CA ASN A 624 -34.85 -9.08 29.29
C ASN A 624 -33.35 -8.93 29.02
N ASN A 625 -32.52 -9.32 30.01
CA ASN A 625 -31.07 -9.22 29.98
C ASN A 625 -30.38 -10.58 29.74
N ILE A 626 -29.21 -10.55 29.11
CA ILE A 626 -28.34 -11.72 28.96
C ILE A 626 -27.11 -11.58 29.85
N ASN A 627 -26.59 -12.71 30.30
CA ASN A 627 -25.28 -12.74 30.98
C ASN A 627 -24.17 -12.79 29.94
N PHE A 628 -23.41 -11.72 29.78
CA PHE A 628 -22.32 -11.64 28.82
C PHE A 628 -21.17 -12.60 29.14
N VAL A 629 -20.96 -12.98 30.40
CA VAL A 629 -19.91 -13.95 30.77
C VAL A 629 -20.17 -15.29 30.06
N ASP A 630 -21.42 -15.74 30.05
CA ASP A 630 -21.81 -17.02 29.46
C ASP A 630 -21.83 -16.98 27.93
N VAL A 631 -22.34 -15.88 27.38
CA VAL A 631 -22.54 -15.76 25.92
C VAL A 631 -21.24 -15.50 25.19
N PHE A 632 -20.25 -14.84 25.79
CA PHE A 632 -18.96 -14.55 25.19
C PHE A 632 -18.14 -15.80 24.86
N GLU A 633 -18.37 -16.92 25.57
CA GLU A 633 -17.72 -18.19 25.27
C GLU A 633 -18.53 -19.06 24.30
N GLN A 634 -19.68 -18.57 23.85
CA GLN A 634 -20.48 -19.21 22.81
C GLN A 634 -20.17 -18.60 21.45
N ASN A 635 -20.31 -19.41 20.38
CA ASN A 635 -20.20 -18.91 19.01
C ASN A 635 -21.55 -18.26 18.64
N LYS A 636 -21.78 -17.02 19.06
CA LYS A 636 -23.03 -16.27 18.88
C LYS A 636 -22.78 -14.90 18.26
N VAL A 637 -23.79 -14.40 17.60
CA VAL A 637 -23.89 -13.02 17.15
C VAL A 637 -25.00 -12.34 17.95
N ILE A 638 -24.65 -11.34 18.72
CA ILE A 638 -25.55 -10.59 19.59
C ILE A 638 -25.85 -9.26 18.91
N LEU A 639 -27.13 -9.02 18.64
CA LEU A 639 -27.62 -7.77 18.09
C LEU A 639 -28.26 -6.96 19.21
N ILE A 640 -27.72 -5.77 19.49
CA ILE A 640 -28.29 -4.83 20.45
C ILE A 640 -28.93 -3.71 19.64
N LEU A 641 -30.26 -3.68 19.67
CA LEU A 641 -31.10 -2.86 18.82
C LEU A 641 -31.67 -1.66 19.58
N MET A 642 -31.36 -0.47 19.05
CA MET A 642 -31.87 0.82 19.54
C MET A 642 -32.58 1.55 18.39
N PRO A 643 -33.84 1.15 18.03
CA PRO A 643 -34.56 1.75 16.92
C PRO A 643 -34.77 3.26 17.12
N GLU A 644 -34.62 4.04 16.04
CA GLU A 644 -34.66 5.52 16.07
C GLU A 644 -36.02 6.09 16.47
N ASP A 645 -37.08 5.38 16.17
CA ASP A 645 -38.45 5.76 16.55
C ASP A 645 -38.67 5.71 18.07
N TYR A 646 -37.93 4.84 18.79
CA TYR A 646 -37.95 4.76 20.24
C TYR A 646 -36.81 5.56 20.86
N PHE A 647 -35.58 5.43 20.35
CA PHE A 647 -34.38 6.14 20.83
C PHE A 647 -34.16 7.41 20.01
N THR A 648 -34.88 8.48 20.31
CA THR A 648 -34.93 9.70 19.49
C THR A 648 -33.74 10.65 19.69
N SER A 649 -32.99 10.55 20.81
CA SER A 649 -31.85 11.40 21.12
C SER A 649 -30.54 10.63 21.23
N TYR A 650 -29.45 11.29 20.84
CA TYR A 650 -28.12 10.70 21.04
C TYR A 650 -27.72 10.56 22.51
N GLU A 651 -28.20 11.44 23.38
CA GLU A 651 -27.93 11.36 24.81
C GLU A 651 -28.51 10.08 25.40
N LEU A 652 -29.76 9.74 25.05
CA LEU A 652 -30.41 8.51 25.46
C LEU A 652 -29.65 7.28 24.98
N LYS A 653 -29.25 7.28 23.69
CA LYS A 653 -28.41 6.20 23.10
C LYS A 653 -27.08 6.08 23.81
N ASP A 654 -26.44 7.21 24.17
CA ASP A 654 -25.16 7.26 24.84
C ASP A 654 -25.20 6.69 26.26
N ILE A 655 -26.25 6.98 27.00
CA ILE A 655 -26.50 6.38 28.35
C ILE A 655 -26.57 4.85 28.22
N VAL A 656 -27.41 4.35 27.35
CA VAL A 656 -27.63 2.92 27.16
C VAL A 656 -26.36 2.20 26.65
N MET A 657 -25.69 2.81 25.70
CA MET A 657 -24.40 2.28 25.19
C MET A 657 -23.34 2.22 26.29
N THR A 658 -23.25 3.26 27.10
CA THR A 658 -22.32 3.33 28.23
C THR A 658 -22.56 2.19 29.23
N TYR A 659 -23.85 1.90 29.51
CA TYR A 659 -24.23 0.78 30.35
C TYR A 659 -23.73 -0.56 29.77
N PHE A 660 -23.99 -0.85 28.51
CA PHE A 660 -23.55 -2.08 27.87
C PHE A 660 -22.02 -2.22 27.81
N LEU A 661 -21.29 -1.16 27.43
CA LEU A 661 -19.83 -1.19 27.37
C LEU A 661 -19.21 -1.46 28.76
N SER A 662 -19.83 -0.92 29.81
CA SER A 662 -19.41 -1.18 31.21
C SER A 662 -19.59 -2.65 31.60
N ARG A 663 -20.74 -3.24 31.28
CA ARG A 663 -21.04 -4.66 31.52
C ARG A 663 -20.14 -5.60 30.74
N MET A 664 -19.87 -5.29 29.45
CA MET A 664 -19.00 -6.10 28.60
C MET A 664 -17.55 -6.11 29.12
N LYS A 665 -17.09 -4.97 29.65
CA LYS A 665 -15.78 -4.91 30.33
C LYS A 665 -15.76 -5.82 31.55
N LEU A 666 -16.78 -5.72 32.40
CA LEU A 666 -16.91 -6.59 33.59
C LEU A 666 -16.94 -8.07 33.17
N ALA A 667 -17.74 -8.41 32.15
CA ALA A 667 -17.83 -9.78 31.66
C ALA A 667 -16.47 -10.30 31.18
N GLY A 668 -15.69 -9.46 30.44
CA GLY A 668 -14.33 -9.79 30.04
C GLY A 668 -13.41 -10.09 31.22
N GLN A 669 -13.48 -9.28 32.28
CA GLN A 669 -12.69 -9.48 33.51
C GLN A 669 -13.12 -10.74 34.26
N LYS A 670 -14.41 -10.99 34.43
CA LYS A 670 -14.95 -12.19 35.08
C LYS A 670 -14.59 -13.45 34.31
N ARG A 671 -14.75 -13.46 33.00
CA ARG A 671 -14.36 -14.56 32.12
C ARG A 671 -12.88 -14.90 32.27
N ALA A 672 -12.01 -13.89 32.42
CA ALA A 672 -10.59 -14.10 32.61
C ALA A 672 -10.25 -14.77 33.95
N SER A 673 -11.10 -14.67 34.97
CA SER A 673 -10.93 -15.40 36.23
C SER A 673 -11.42 -16.84 36.14
N LEU A 674 -12.39 -17.13 35.27
CA LEU A 674 -12.93 -18.48 35.05
C LEU A 674 -12.05 -19.32 34.11
N ILE A 675 -11.59 -18.73 33.03
CA ILE A 675 -10.71 -19.37 32.04
C ILE A 675 -9.31 -18.77 32.19
N LYS A 676 -8.45 -19.47 32.92
CA LYS A 676 -7.11 -18.97 33.29
C LYS A 676 -6.24 -18.79 32.04
N GLU A 677 -6.20 -19.79 31.17
CA GLU A 677 -5.40 -19.76 29.97
C GLU A 677 -6.01 -18.79 28.97
N ARG A 678 -5.23 -17.78 28.61
CA ARG A 678 -5.68 -16.71 27.70
C ARG A 678 -5.99 -17.23 26.30
N GLU A 679 -5.26 -18.23 25.86
CA GLU A 679 -5.43 -18.82 24.51
C GLU A 679 -6.76 -19.58 24.34
N ASP A 680 -7.31 -20.11 25.44
CA ASP A 680 -8.55 -20.86 25.42
C ASP A 680 -9.79 -19.96 25.33
N ARG A 681 -9.66 -18.65 25.67
CA ARG A 681 -10.75 -17.69 25.57
C ARG A 681 -11.07 -17.40 24.11
N LYS A 682 -12.35 -17.34 23.79
CA LYS A 682 -12.83 -16.88 22.48
C LYS A 682 -12.56 -15.38 22.30
N VAL A 683 -12.38 -14.96 21.04
CA VAL A 683 -12.32 -13.53 20.76
C VAL A 683 -13.74 -12.96 20.73
N VAL A 684 -13.93 -11.82 21.37
CA VAL A 684 -15.20 -11.08 21.36
C VAL A 684 -15.01 -9.82 20.51
N HIS A 685 -15.78 -9.70 19.45
CA HIS A 685 -15.75 -8.58 18.52
C HIS A 685 -16.91 -7.64 18.80
N ILE A 686 -16.64 -6.46 19.38
CA ILE A 686 -17.65 -5.42 19.65
C ILE A 686 -17.61 -4.44 18.47
N MET A 687 -18.72 -4.39 17.73
CA MET A 687 -18.85 -3.59 16.52
C MET A 687 -19.75 -2.40 16.75
N LEU A 688 -19.24 -1.20 16.42
CA LEU A 688 -19.88 0.08 16.69
C LEU A 688 -19.79 0.99 15.46
N ASP A 689 -20.92 1.47 14.96
CA ASP A 689 -20.92 2.44 13.89
C ASP A 689 -21.05 3.86 14.42
N GLU A 690 -20.34 4.84 13.84
CA GLU A 690 -20.39 6.27 14.17
C GLU A 690 -20.30 6.62 15.67
N ILE A 691 -19.53 5.86 16.43
CA ILE A 691 -19.38 5.98 17.90
C ILE A 691 -18.99 7.40 18.35
N HIS A 692 -18.36 8.21 17.50
CA HIS A 692 -17.99 9.59 17.80
C HIS A 692 -19.18 10.51 18.08
N GLN A 693 -20.42 10.09 17.77
CA GLN A 693 -21.65 10.81 18.10
C GLN A 693 -22.07 10.60 19.55
N LEU A 694 -21.50 9.56 20.20
CA LEU A 694 -21.80 9.15 21.56
C LEU A 694 -20.60 9.47 22.47
N ASN A 695 -20.56 10.68 23.01
CA ASN A 695 -19.37 11.24 23.68
C ASN A 695 -18.89 10.41 24.88
N ASN A 696 -19.80 10.00 25.73
CA ASN A 696 -19.49 9.24 26.95
C ASN A 696 -19.07 7.82 26.61
N SER A 697 -19.77 7.19 25.69
CA SER A 697 -19.48 5.84 25.21
C SER A 697 -18.15 5.79 24.46
N ALA A 698 -17.86 6.78 23.59
CA ALA A 698 -16.57 6.89 22.91
C ALA A 698 -15.41 7.02 23.88
N SER A 699 -15.57 7.85 24.93
CA SER A 699 -14.57 8.01 25.98
C SER A 699 -14.33 6.73 26.75
N LEU A 700 -15.40 6.02 27.12
CA LEU A 700 -15.31 4.75 27.81
C LEU A 700 -14.69 3.64 26.95
N MET A 701 -15.11 3.56 25.68
CA MET A 701 -14.56 2.61 24.69
C MET A 701 -13.05 2.78 24.56
N ILE A 702 -12.56 4.00 24.37
CA ILE A 702 -11.13 4.26 24.19
C ILE A 702 -10.32 3.87 25.44
N LYS A 703 -10.87 4.13 26.64
CA LYS A 703 -10.25 3.66 27.88
C LYS A 703 -10.21 2.13 27.97
N ASN A 704 -11.30 1.48 27.56
CA ASN A 704 -11.41 0.02 27.60
C ASN A 704 -10.48 -0.65 26.57
N MET A 705 -10.30 -0.06 25.40
CA MET A 705 -9.42 -0.59 24.35
C MET A 705 -7.98 -0.84 24.83
N ALA A 706 -7.47 -0.01 25.74
CA ALA A 706 -6.13 -0.16 26.29
C ALA A 706 -5.96 -1.45 27.11
N GLU A 707 -7.03 -1.94 27.73
CA GLU A 707 -6.99 -3.06 28.67
C GLU A 707 -7.64 -4.34 28.12
N ASP A 708 -8.68 -4.21 27.32
CA ASP A 708 -9.59 -5.31 26.97
C ASP A 708 -8.95 -6.36 26.06
N ARG A 709 -7.85 -5.99 25.35
CA ARG A 709 -7.00 -6.95 24.65
C ARG A 709 -6.57 -8.12 25.55
N LYS A 710 -6.32 -7.86 26.84
CA LYS A 710 -5.95 -8.90 27.82
C LYS A 710 -7.09 -9.90 28.05
N PHE A 711 -8.31 -9.48 27.81
CA PHE A 711 -9.51 -10.27 27.96
C PHE A 711 -10.02 -10.88 26.66
N ARG A 712 -9.24 -10.82 25.58
CA ARG A 712 -9.63 -11.26 24.24
C ARG A 712 -10.87 -10.52 23.68
N THR A 713 -11.01 -9.27 24.02
CA THR A 713 -12.06 -8.40 23.48
C THR A 713 -11.42 -7.36 22.55
N THR A 714 -12.04 -7.15 21.39
CA THR A 714 -11.62 -6.15 20.39
C THR A 714 -12.79 -5.28 19.99
N TYR A 715 -12.48 -4.03 19.66
CA TYR A 715 -13.47 -3.06 19.18
C TYR A 715 -13.24 -2.78 17.70
N ILE A 716 -14.30 -2.89 16.92
CA ILE A 716 -14.35 -2.50 15.52
C ILE A 716 -15.32 -1.33 15.44
N PHE A 717 -14.81 -0.15 15.21
CA PHE A 717 -15.64 1.04 15.16
C PHE A 717 -15.43 1.82 13.88
N ALA A 718 -16.50 2.47 13.41
CA ALA A 718 -16.42 3.31 12.25
C ALA A 718 -16.65 4.79 12.61
N CYS A 719 -16.01 5.66 11.84
CA CYS A 719 -16.18 7.11 11.89
C CYS A 719 -16.04 7.69 10.49
N GLN A 720 -16.47 8.93 10.31
CA GLN A 720 -16.29 9.62 9.04
C GLN A 720 -14.87 10.23 8.94
N TYR A 721 -14.37 10.80 10.03
CA TYR A 721 -12.99 11.31 10.12
C TYR A 721 -12.46 11.22 11.53
N LEU A 722 -11.15 10.96 11.63
CA LEU A 722 -10.44 10.80 12.91
C LEU A 722 -10.44 12.07 13.76
N LYS A 723 -10.48 13.23 13.13
CA LYS A 723 -10.54 14.53 13.82
C LYS A 723 -11.79 14.72 14.69
N GLN A 724 -12.82 13.89 14.53
CA GLN A 724 -13.98 13.86 15.40
C GLN A 724 -13.60 13.52 16.86
N PHE A 725 -12.56 12.70 17.04
CA PHE A 725 -12.04 12.35 18.35
C PHE A 725 -11.18 13.44 18.99
N ASP A 726 -10.60 14.37 18.20
CA ASP A 726 -9.91 15.56 18.72
C ASP A 726 -10.82 16.47 19.52
N LYS A 727 -12.06 16.65 19.07
CA LYS A 727 -13.07 17.44 19.78
C LYS A 727 -13.31 16.92 21.18
N LEU A 728 -13.16 15.62 21.37
CA LEU A 728 -13.30 14.92 22.66
C LEU A 728 -11.98 14.84 23.44
N LYS A 729 -10.87 15.38 22.89
CA LYS A 729 -9.50 15.23 23.44
C LYS A 729 -9.08 13.76 23.64
N LEU A 730 -9.56 12.88 22.79
CA LEU A 730 -9.32 11.43 22.86
C LEU A 730 -8.36 10.90 21.80
N TRP A 731 -7.95 11.75 20.85
CA TRP A 731 -7.11 11.32 19.74
C TRP A 731 -5.78 10.71 20.19
N GLU A 732 -5.09 11.37 21.12
CA GLU A 732 -3.81 10.86 21.64
C GLU A 732 -3.97 9.49 22.34
N SER A 733 -5.06 9.33 23.08
CA SER A 733 -5.37 8.05 23.73
C SER A 733 -5.66 6.97 22.71
N LEU A 734 -6.42 7.29 21.65
CA LEU A 734 -6.72 6.38 20.56
C LEU A 734 -5.44 5.95 19.82
N LYS A 735 -4.56 6.89 19.52
CA LYS A 735 -3.25 6.62 18.90
C LYS A 735 -2.37 5.72 19.81
N GLY A 736 -2.39 5.97 21.12
CA GLY A 736 -1.63 5.20 22.11
C GLY A 736 -2.11 3.77 22.35
N THR A 737 -3.36 3.42 22.00
CA THR A 737 -3.91 2.07 22.21
C THR A 737 -3.40 1.02 21.21
N GLY A 738 -2.64 1.41 20.18
CA GLY A 738 -2.14 0.51 19.13
C GLY A 738 -3.20 0.10 18.10
N CYS A 739 -4.20 0.96 17.87
CA CYS A 739 -5.29 0.71 16.93
C CYS A 739 -4.80 0.45 15.50
N HIS A 740 -5.49 -0.43 14.80
CA HIS A 740 -5.39 -0.57 13.35
C HIS A 740 -6.28 0.44 12.65
N TYR A 741 -5.87 0.92 11.49
CA TYR A 741 -6.66 1.88 10.72
C TYR A 741 -6.96 1.35 9.32
N MET A 742 -8.20 1.52 8.89
CA MET A 742 -8.66 1.19 7.55
C MET A 742 -9.40 2.41 6.97
N PHE A 743 -8.83 3.01 5.94
CA PHE A 743 -9.42 4.16 5.26
C PHE A 743 -10.07 3.71 3.96
N LEU A 744 -11.38 3.84 3.86
CA LEU A 744 -12.11 3.53 2.65
C LEU A 744 -11.98 4.68 1.62
N ALA A 745 -12.20 4.35 0.36
CA ALA A 745 -12.17 5.33 -0.73
C ALA A 745 -13.06 6.55 -0.45
N GLY A 746 -12.61 7.72 -0.88
CA GLY A 746 -13.30 9.00 -0.65
C GLY A 746 -12.99 9.66 0.70
N THR A 747 -12.13 9.06 1.52
CA THR A 747 -11.67 9.67 2.78
C THR A 747 -10.93 10.99 2.53
N GLU A 748 -11.19 11.98 3.36
CA GLU A 748 -10.58 13.32 3.26
C GLU A 748 -9.08 13.31 3.56
N LYS A 749 -8.37 14.28 2.97
CA LYS A 749 -6.91 14.45 3.05
C LYS A 749 -6.39 14.52 4.49
N GLU A 750 -7.12 15.19 5.37
CA GLU A 750 -6.75 15.42 6.76
C GLU A 750 -6.55 14.11 7.54
N ASN A 751 -7.33 13.09 7.25
CA ASN A 751 -7.20 11.79 7.89
C ASN A 751 -5.86 11.11 7.58
N PHE A 752 -5.39 11.22 6.32
CA PHE A 752 -4.09 10.71 5.91
C PHE A 752 -2.93 11.52 6.50
N ILE A 753 -3.12 12.84 6.68
CA ILE A 753 -2.13 13.71 7.31
C ILE A 753 -1.94 13.33 8.79
N MET A 754 -3.03 13.01 9.51
CA MET A 754 -2.97 12.63 10.92
C MET A 754 -2.17 11.35 11.17
N LEU A 755 -2.11 10.44 10.20
CA LEU A 755 -1.36 9.18 10.27
C LEU A 755 -0.19 9.11 9.27
N LYS A 756 0.36 10.25 8.87
CA LYS A 756 1.43 10.33 7.87
C LYS A 756 2.68 9.53 8.28
N GLU A 757 3.01 9.54 9.56
CA GLU A 757 4.16 8.80 10.09
C GLU A 757 3.97 7.29 9.97
N GLU A 758 2.77 6.78 10.28
CA GLU A 758 2.41 5.37 10.19
C GLU A 758 2.23 4.91 8.74
N ILE A 759 1.70 5.77 7.86
CA ILE A 759 1.56 5.49 6.43
C ILE A 759 2.95 5.41 5.78
N GLY A 760 3.91 6.19 6.27
CA GLY A 760 5.27 6.24 5.73
C GLY A 760 5.33 6.86 4.33
N ASN A 761 6.37 6.50 3.57
CA ASN A 761 6.63 7.03 2.23
C ASN A 761 6.12 6.13 1.10
N ASN A 762 5.43 5.02 1.42
CA ASN A 762 4.98 4.05 0.41
C ASN A 762 3.88 4.63 -0.50
N PHE A 763 3.07 5.54 0.03
CA PHE A 763 1.97 6.17 -0.68
C PHE A 763 2.03 7.68 -0.52
N SER A 764 1.78 8.41 -1.61
CA SER A 764 1.59 9.85 -1.52
C SER A 764 0.14 10.16 -1.12
N ILE A 765 -0.06 11.26 -0.39
CA ILE A 765 -1.42 11.66 0.01
C ILE A 765 -2.31 11.92 -1.21
N ASP A 766 -1.73 12.47 -2.28
CA ASP A 766 -2.47 12.75 -3.51
C ASP A 766 -2.94 11.46 -4.23
N GLU A 767 -2.18 10.36 -4.13
CA GLU A 767 -2.63 9.04 -4.59
C GLU A 767 -3.82 8.54 -3.77
N LEU A 768 -3.73 8.66 -2.44
CA LEU A 768 -4.73 8.13 -1.52
C LEU A 768 -6.09 8.84 -1.65
N ILE A 769 -6.11 10.13 -1.95
CA ILE A 769 -7.35 10.90 -2.19
C ILE A 769 -8.11 10.35 -3.42
N HIS A 770 -7.38 9.87 -4.43
CA HIS A 770 -7.96 9.34 -5.66
C HIS A 770 -8.15 7.82 -5.66
N MET A 771 -8.15 7.20 -4.48
CA MET A 771 -8.36 5.77 -4.35
C MET A 771 -9.72 5.34 -4.96
N PRO A 772 -9.76 4.29 -5.80
CA PRO A 772 -10.98 3.85 -6.45
C PRO A 772 -12.03 3.37 -5.43
N ILE A 773 -13.31 3.53 -5.77
CA ILE A 773 -14.42 3.05 -4.94
C ILE A 773 -14.23 1.55 -4.63
N ARG A 774 -14.62 1.12 -3.43
CA ARG A 774 -14.43 -0.24 -2.90
C ARG A 774 -12.96 -0.63 -2.68
N HIS A 775 -12.07 0.32 -2.54
CA HIS A 775 -10.72 0.08 -2.07
C HIS A 775 -10.49 0.70 -0.70
N SER A 776 -9.53 0.18 0.01
CA SER A 776 -9.13 0.70 1.31
C SER A 776 -7.60 0.76 1.45
N LEU A 777 -7.11 1.82 2.07
CA LEU A 777 -5.77 1.87 2.64
C LEU A 777 -5.83 1.24 4.02
N ASN A 778 -4.93 0.32 4.29
CA ASN A 778 -4.84 -0.39 5.56
C ASN A 778 -3.50 -0.09 6.23
N VAL A 779 -3.55 0.36 7.48
CA VAL A 779 -2.39 0.62 8.33
C VAL A 779 -2.49 -0.34 9.51
N ILE A 780 -1.75 -1.45 9.46
CA ILE A 780 -1.90 -2.57 10.38
C ILE A 780 -0.62 -2.77 11.15
N ARG A 781 -0.76 -2.83 12.47
CA ARG A 781 0.34 -3.17 13.38
C ARG A 781 0.52 -4.68 13.42
N GLY A 782 1.74 -5.13 13.24
CA GLY A 782 2.15 -6.54 13.35
C GLY A 782 2.82 -6.86 14.67
N GLN A 783 3.42 -8.05 14.76
CA GLN A 783 4.36 -8.38 15.84
C GLN A 783 5.61 -7.50 15.72
N GLU A 784 6.33 -7.31 16.81
CA GLU A 784 7.58 -6.54 16.86
C GLU A 784 7.43 -5.06 16.43
N GLU A 785 6.27 -4.44 16.73
CA GLU A 785 5.98 -3.03 16.41
C GLU A 785 6.05 -2.68 14.91
N SER A 786 6.11 -3.67 14.05
CA SER A 786 6.10 -3.44 12.60
C SER A 786 4.75 -2.88 12.14
N ILE A 787 4.78 -1.88 11.27
CA ILE A 787 3.59 -1.33 10.64
C ILE A 787 3.58 -1.75 9.17
N SER A 788 2.51 -2.42 8.75
CA SER A 788 2.26 -2.79 7.37
C SER A 788 1.23 -1.85 6.76
N THR A 789 1.60 -1.17 5.67
CA THR A 789 0.72 -0.25 4.96
C THR A 789 0.51 -0.74 3.54
N PHE A 790 -0.74 -1.00 3.16
CA PHE A 790 -1.08 -1.55 1.85
C PHE A 790 -2.52 -1.22 1.44
N ILE A 791 -2.81 -1.31 0.14
CA ILE A 791 -4.14 -1.07 -0.41
C ILE A 791 -4.79 -2.38 -0.80
N THR A 792 -6.08 -2.54 -0.44
CA THR A 792 -6.89 -3.68 -0.83
C THR A 792 -8.18 -3.26 -1.50
N LYS A 793 -8.69 -4.12 -2.37
CA LYS A 793 -10.08 -4.09 -2.82
C LYS A 793 -10.91 -4.83 -1.78
N LEU A 794 -11.95 -4.19 -1.27
CA LEU A 794 -12.84 -4.76 -0.25
C LEU A 794 -13.43 -6.11 -0.69
N PRO A 795 -13.72 -7.00 0.28
CA PRO A 795 -14.40 -8.25 0.00
C PRO A 795 -15.72 -8.01 -0.75
N PRO A 796 -16.15 -8.92 -1.61
CA PRO A 796 -17.44 -8.82 -2.28
C PRO A 796 -18.59 -8.93 -1.26
N MET A 797 -19.76 -8.44 -1.65
CA MET A 797 -20.98 -8.65 -0.88
C MET A 797 -21.22 -10.15 -0.72
N LEU A 798 -21.56 -10.59 0.48
CA LEU A 798 -21.97 -11.97 0.75
C LEU A 798 -23.25 -12.28 -0.02
N LYS A 799 -23.31 -13.46 -0.62
CA LYS A 799 -24.45 -13.91 -1.43
C LYS A 799 -25.51 -14.56 -0.56
#